data_9a2f2f33f44fa780626d2a84e2fdc9a2
#
_entry.id   9a2f2f33f44fa780626d2a84e2fdc9a2
#
_cell.length_a   1.000
_cell.length_b   1.000
_cell.length_c   1.000
_cell.angle_alpha   90.00
_cell.angle_beta   90.00
_cell.angle_gamma   90.00
#
_symmetry.space_group_name_H-M   'P 1'
#
loop_
_entity.id
_entity.type
_entity.pdbx_description
1 polymer ?
#
loop_
_entity_poly.entity_id
_entity_poly.type
_entity_poly.pdbx_seq_one_letter_code
_entity_poly.pdbx_strand_id
1 'polypeptide(L)'
;MIGLRDENDSFSPDADDAPPAPPPTRAPELAAKLFGEGGILHRALGLEYRPQQARMASAVADAVVHDTPLVFEAGTGVGKSLAYLLPGIIHAFDHKRQLIVSTHTIALQEQLDQKDIPLCRRVFKADPATAPYAEFKSAVLVGKGNYLCTTRLATALRDKNELFATPEHAELQRIATWAETTQTGLRHELTPAPSPDVWELVNADSSACGRKYCDAERCHYQRARTRIRSAHLIIVNHSLLFALIAAGGATSNGSADKGVLFPDDLVVLDEAHTVPEVATDYFGLRLSSYGIERMLRHLYNPKTRRGLLQKLGDPVERQLVSDALEASHQFFAALQETHLAQRSIVRIREENCAESWLDGPLLALQKAVRLRADKFDEGREREELLEQVQKLRSAQLGVQRFLALEKPEDNVYWLERTGRRQTVVALRSAPIDIAPHLRQALLDRQTSVVFTSATLAVADDLKPFLTRIGGPRVRAEVQHSPFDYARNMRVFLATDVPLPTRDEARLALDVLADHIDFCTRRTTGGTLVLFTSYADMQRVAELVEPTYRGAHRPFFLQGPGANRTELARQLREAGNGVLFGTESFWTGIDVPGDALSQVILTRLPFQVPTHPVLEARTEHIEARGGSPFNELTLPEALMTFRQGIGRLIRSQRDRGVITILDSRIVQKPYGRQFLACLPQPRHVRFNRVNRAEVFQPFI
;
A
#
# COMPACT_ATOMS: atom_id res chain seq x y z
N MET A 1 -8.27 -17.22 5.21
CA MET A 1 -7.23 -16.65 6.10
C MET A 1 -5.97 -17.50 5.99
N ILE A 2 -4.80 -16.90 5.92
CA ILE A 2 -3.56 -17.66 6.06
C ILE A 2 -3.36 -17.82 7.56
N GLY A 3 -3.74 -18.95 8.17
CA GLY A 3 -3.27 -19.31 9.49
C GLY A 3 -1.75 -19.51 9.39
N LEU A 4 -0.97 -18.58 9.88
CA LEU A 4 0.49 -18.70 9.95
C LEU A 4 0.93 -19.52 11.16
N ARG A 5 0.01 -19.78 12.12
CA ARG A 5 0.21 -20.66 13.27
C ARG A 5 -0.72 -21.88 13.14
N ASP A 6 -0.22 -23.08 13.37
CA ASP A 6 -1.02 -24.28 13.59
C ASP A 6 -1.43 -24.33 15.07
N GLU A 7 -2.70 -24.53 15.36
CA GLU A 7 -3.27 -24.58 16.72
C GLU A 7 -2.79 -25.80 17.57
N ASN A 8 -1.87 -26.63 17.06
CA ASN A 8 -1.46 -27.88 17.72
C ASN A 8 0.00 -27.94 18.20
N ASP A 9 0.76 -26.83 18.20
CA ASP A 9 2.09 -26.82 18.82
C ASP A 9 2.04 -26.25 20.25
N SER A 10 1.30 -26.92 21.16
CA SER A 10 1.49 -26.75 22.58
C SER A 10 2.64 -27.63 23.05
N PHE A 11 3.87 -27.22 22.80
CA PHE A 11 5.02 -27.73 23.53
C PHE A 11 5.19 -26.87 24.77
N SER A 12 4.84 -27.41 25.94
CA SER A 12 5.27 -26.86 27.22
C SER A 12 6.68 -27.40 27.46
N PRO A 13 7.74 -26.59 27.45
CA PRO A 13 9.03 -27.06 27.93
C PRO A 13 9.00 -27.10 29.45
N ASP A 14 9.49 -28.20 30.01
CA ASP A 14 9.79 -28.30 31.43
C ASP A 14 10.74 -27.18 31.86
N ALA A 15 10.52 -26.60 33.03
CA ALA A 15 11.15 -25.39 33.53
C ALA A 15 12.67 -25.48 33.79
N ASP A 16 13.30 -26.63 33.60
CA ASP A 16 14.72 -26.87 33.87
C ASP A 16 15.63 -26.98 32.65
N ASP A 17 15.09 -26.94 31.41
CA ASP A 17 15.87 -26.95 30.17
C ASP A 17 15.65 -25.63 29.39
N ALA A 18 16.00 -24.49 29.99
CA ALA A 18 16.11 -23.25 29.21
C ALA A 18 17.27 -23.44 28.20
N PRO A 19 16.99 -23.33 26.87
CA PRO A 19 18.07 -23.47 25.89
C PRO A 19 19.15 -22.43 26.17
N PRO A 20 20.45 -22.75 25.96
CA PRO A 20 21.54 -21.83 26.19
C PRO A 20 21.27 -20.54 25.39
N ALA A 21 21.54 -19.38 26.03
CA ALA A 21 21.36 -18.09 25.39
C ALA A 21 22.00 -18.11 23.97
N PRO A 22 21.28 -17.67 22.96
CA PRO A 22 21.81 -17.70 21.60
C PRO A 22 23.13 -16.90 21.55
N PRO A 23 24.11 -17.32 20.72
CA PRO A 23 25.37 -16.61 20.61
C PRO A 23 25.11 -15.15 20.22
N PRO A 24 25.97 -14.21 20.67
CA PRO A 24 25.79 -12.79 20.32
C PRO A 24 25.81 -12.63 18.79
N THR A 25 24.85 -11.86 18.25
CA THR A 25 24.82 -11.56 16.82
C THR A 25 26.06 -10.79 16.37
N ARG A 26 26.54 -11.06 15.19
CA ARG A 26 27.62 -10.32 14.53
C ARG A 26 27.16 -9.10 13.75
N ALA A 27 25.85 -8.77 13.80
CA ALA A 27 25.29 -7.69 13.00
C ALA A 27 25.96 -6.32 13.19
N PRO A 28 26.28 -5.83 14.41
CA PRO A 28 26.96 -4.54 14.58
C PRO A 28 28.39 -4.53 14.02
N GLU A 29 29.19 -5.58 14.32
CA GLU A 29 30.56 -5.73 13.82
C GLU A 29 30.58 -5.74 12.30
N LEU A 30 29.74 -6.58 11.70
CA LEU A 30 29.72 -6.76 10.26
C LEU A 30 29.09 -5.56 9.54
N ALA A 31 28.12 -4.86 10.14
CA ALA A 31 27.60 -3.61 9.60
C ALA A 31 28.72 -2.57 9.47
N ALA A 32 29.55 -2.39 10.52
CA ALA A 32 30.69 -1.49 10.46
C ALA A 32 31.70 -1.91 9.36
N LYS A 33 31.98 -3.21 9.21
CA LYS A 33 32.87 -3.74 8.17
C LYS A 33 32.29 -3.59 6.75
N LEU A 34 30.99 -3.74 6.58
CA LEU A 34 30.30 -3.63 5.29
C LEU A 34 30.24 -2.17 4.82
N PHE A 35 29.78 -1.27 5.68
CA PHE A 35 29.42 0.11 5.35
C PHE A 35 30.47 1.15 5.70
N GLY A 36 31.56 0.79 6.42
CA GLY A 36 32.63 1.71 6.79
C GLY A 36 33.36 2.29 5.58
N GLU A 37 34.13 3.33 5.80
CA GLU A 37 35.02 3.91 4.77
C GLU A 37 36.03 2.85 4.30
N GLY A 38 36.11 2.64 2.99
CA GLY A 38 36.87 1.50 2.43
C GLY A 38 36.32 0.13 2.80
N GLY A 39 35.06 0.04 3.22
CA GLY A 39 34.38 -1.21 3.57
C GLY A 39 34.14 -2.13 2.40
N ILE A 40 33.51 -3.29 2.67
CA ILE A 40 33.27 -4.34 1.65
C ILE A 40 32.45 -3.81 0.47
N LEU A 41 31.41 -2.98 0.72
CA LEU A 41 30.58 -2.41 -0.34
C LEU A 41 31.40 -1.58 -1.34
N HIS A 42 32.36 -0.81 -0.84
CA HIS A 42 33.25 -0.01 -1.68
C HIS A 42 34.28 -0.88 -2.42
N ARG A 43 35.03 -1.70 -1.69
CA ARG A 43 36.17 -2.48 -2.24
C ARG A 43 35.71 -3.55 -3.24
N ALA A 44 34.61 -4.26 -2.95
CA ALA A 44 34.22 -5.42 -3.73
C ALA A 44 33.20 -5.10 -4.83
N LEU A 45 32.39 -4.05 -4.66
CA LEU A 45 31.32 -3.71 -5.60
C LEU A 45 31.46 -2.33 -6.23
N GLY A 46 32.48 -1.55 -5.84
CA GLY A 46 32.67 -0.19 -6.33
C GLY A 46 31.57 0.79 -5.92
N LEU A 47 30.80 0.44 -4.87
CA LEU A 47 29.74 1.33 -4.40
C LEU A 47 30.35 2.48 -3.61
N GLU A 48 29.83 3.68 -3.85
CA GLU A 48 30.28 4.90 -3.18
C GLU A 48 30.04 4.80 -1.66
N TYR A 49 31.04 5.22 -0.87
CA TYR A 49 30.88 5.37 0.56
C TYR A 49 29.91 6.53 0.87
N ARG A 50 28.91 6.25 1.69
CA ARG A 50 27.92 7.23 2.16
C ARG A 50 27.81 7.15 3.67
N PRO A 51 28.30 8.16 4.40
CA PRO A 51 28.25 8.16 5.86
C PRO A 51 26.83 8.04 6.41
N GLN A 52 25.82 8.58 5.69
CA GLN A 52 24.41 8.45 6.05
C GLN A 52 23.93 7.00 6.00
N GLN A 53 24.37 6.23 4.99
CA GLN A 53 24.05 4.80 4.86
C GLN A 53 24.71 3.99 5.98
N ALA A 54 25.97 4.27 6.28
CA ALA A 54 26.69 3.63 7.38
C ALA A 54 26.02 3.91 8.73
N ARG A 55 25.59 5.16 8.96
CA ARG A 55 24.86 5.54 10.17
C ARG A 55 23.54 4.79 10.30
N MET A 56 22.76 4.69 9.21
CA MET A 56 21.51 3.94 9.22
C MET A 56 21.74 2.45 9.51
N ALA A 57 22.73 1.83 8.86
CA ALA A 57 23.06 0.43 9.06
C ALA A 57 23.47 0.13 10.52
N SER A 58 24.25 1.01 11.13
CA SER A 58 24.60 0.92 12.55
C SER A 58 23.38 1.07 13.46
N ALA A 59 22.50 2.06 13.21
CA ALA A 59 21.29 2.26 14.00
C ALA A 59 20.32 1.07 13.90
N VAL A 60 20.18 0.46 12.71
CA VAL A 60 19.39 -0.76 12.52
C VAL A 60 20.03 -1.94 13.24
N ALA A 61 21.35 -2.13 13.13
CA ALA A 61 22.07 -3.18 13.85
C ALA A 61 21.87 -3.07 15.37
N ASP A 62 21.97 -1.87 15.93
CA ASP A 62 21.70 -1.62 17.34
C ASP A 62 20.25 -1.97 17.72
N ALA A 63 19.28 -1.55 16.90
CA ALA A 63 17.85 -1.80 17.15
C ALA A 63 17.54 -3.30 17.18
N VAL A 64 18.08 -4.09 16.23
CA VAL A 64 17.81 -5.54 16.15
C VAL A 64 18.51 -6.33 17.27
N VAL A 65 19.66 -5.86 17.77
CA VAL A 65 20.34 -6.49 18.91
C VAL A 65 19.58 -6.33 20.21
N HIS A 66 18.98 -5.15 20.41
CA HIS A 66 18.33 -4.81 21.66
C HIS A 66 16.81 -5.00 21.64
N ASP A 67 16.27 -5.56 20.55
CA ASP A 67 14.83 -5.68 20.31
C ASP A 67 14.05 -4.37 20.58
N THR A 68 14.58 -3.24 20.07
CA THR A 68 14.01 -1.90 20.28
C THR A 68 13.42 -1.32 18.99
N PRO A 69 12.32 -0.57 19.08
CA PRO A 69 11.78 0.13 17.94
C PRO A 69 12.70 1.33 17.52
N LEU A 70 12.75 1.56 16.20
CA LEU A 70 13.52 2.64 15.60
C LEU A 70 12.72 3.35 14.52
N VAL A 71 12.71 4.67 14.50
CA VAL A 71 12.25 5.50 13.38
C VAL A 71 13.46 6.16 12.72
N PHE A 72 13.65 5.91 11.43
CA PHE A 72 14.81 6.43 10.71
C PHE A 72 14.40 7.07 9.38
N GLU A 73 14.45 8.39 9.29
CA GLU A 73 14.34 9.08 8.02
C GLU A 73 15.69 9.05 7.30
N ALA A 74 15.73 8.49 6.10
CA ALA A 74 16.91 8.50 5.25
C ALA A 74 16.54 9.10 3.89
N GLY A 75 17.02 10.29 3.60
CA GLY A 75 16.74 11.02 2.37
C GLY A 75 17.02 10.20 1.10
N THR A 76 16.49 10.66 -0.03
CA THR A 76 16.72 9.99 -1.32
C THR A 76 18.20 9.83 -1.60
N GLY A 77 18.58 8.65 -2.15
CA GLY A 77 19.97 8.37 -2.50
C GLY A 77 20.86 7.85 -1.35
N VAL A 78 20.39 7.77 -0.11
CA VAL A 78 21.14 7.18 1.00
C VAL A 78 21.43 5.69 0.78
N GLY A 79 20.55 4.96 0.11
CA GLY A 79 20.67 3.51 -0.06
C GLY A 79 20.03 2.71 1.07
N LYS A 80 18.84 3.13 1.49
CA LYS A 80 18.05 2.55 2.59
C LYS A 80 17.97 1.03 2.58
N SER A 81 17.65 0.43 1.41
CA SER A 81 17.40 -1.02 1.32
C SER A 81 18.56 -1.84 1.85
N LEU A 82 19.80 -1.58 1.40
CA LEU A 82 20.98 -2.29 1.90
C LEU A 82 21.22 -2.04 3.38
N ALA A 83 20.99 -0.78 3.84
CA ALA A 83 21.26 -0.38 5.22
C ALA A 83 20.39 -1.11 6.25
N TYR A 84 19.16 -1.53 5.89
CA TYR A 84 18.34 -2.36 6.78
C TYR A 84 18.40 -3.86 6.45
N LEU A 85 18.60 -4.24 5.18
CA LEU A 85 18.63 -5.65 4.79
C LEU A 85 19.87 -6.36 5.34
N LEU A 86 21.06 -5.81 5.15
CA LEU A 86 22.28 -6.52 5.52
C LEU A 86 22.37 -6.80 7.03
N PRO A 87 22.24 -5.83 7.94
CA PRO A 87 22.27 -6.13 9.38
C PRO A 87 21.07 -6.96 9.83
N GLY A 88 19.88 -6.75 9.25
CA GLY A 88 18.69 -7.54 9.58
C GLY A 88 18.82 -9.00 9.16
N ILE A 89 19.38 -9.29 7.98
CA ILE A 89 19.63 -10.66 7.50
C ILE A 89 20.68 -11.36 8.36
N ILE A 90 21.78 -10.68 8.71
CA ILE A 90 22.84 -11.23 9.59
C ILE A 90 22.21 -11.65 10.92
N HIS A 91 21.46 -10.74 11.56
CA HIS A 91 20.83 -11.05 12.83
C HIS A 91 19.78 -12.17 12.73
N ALA A 92 18.92 -12.15 11.70
CA ALA A 92 17.93 -13.21 11.47
C ALA A 92 18.58 -14.58 11.25
N PHE A 93 19.71 -14.62 10.54
CA PHE A 93 20.46 -15.84 10.27
C PHE A 93 21.13 -16.39 11.55
N ASP A 94 21.83 -15.53 12.31
CA ASP A 94 22.54 -15.90 13.52
C ASP A 94 21.59 -16.47 14.59
N HIS A 95 20.39 -15.92 14.71
CA HIS A 95 19.41 -16.28 15.76
C HIS A 95 18.28 -17.19 15.26
N LYS A 96 18.29 -17.63 13.99
CA LYS A 96 17.19 -18.40 13.37
C LYS A 96 15.82 -17.70 13.47
N ARG A 97 15.85 -16.37 13.48
CA ARG A 97 14.67 -15.51 13.47
C ARG A 97 14.26 -15.18 12.03
N GLN A 98 13.11 -14.53 11.89
CA GLN A 98 12.63 -14.08 10.60
C GLN A 98 12.69 -12.56 10.53
N LEU A 99 13.23 -12.02 9.44
CA LEU A 99 13.16 -10.61 9.09
C LEU A 99 11.97 -10.40 8.15
N ILE A 100 10.98 -9.64 8.61
CA ILE A 100 9.82 -9.23 7.81
C ILE A 100 10.10 -7.82 7.24
N VAL A 101 10.18 -7.70 5.93
CA VAL A 101 10.28 -6.39 5.27
C VAL A 101 8.94 -6.09 4.61
N SER A 102 8.26 -5.08 5.14
CA SER A 102 6.99 -4.60 4.60
C SER A 102 7.21 -3.32 3.80
N THR A 103 6.66 -3.26 2.61
CA THR A 103 6.72 -2.06 1.75
C THR A 103 5.34 -1.69 1.21
N HIS A 104 5.20 -0.51 0.62
CA HIS A 104 3.88 0.02 0.26
C HIS A 104 3.24 -0.70 -0.94
N THR A 105 4.01 -1.01 -2.01
CA THR A 105 3.45 -1.50 -3.28
C THR A 105 4.05 -2.83 -3.72
N ILE A 106 3.31 -3.57 -4.58
CA ILE A 106 3.83 -4.81 -5.21
C ILE A 106 5.09 -4.52 -6.04
N ALA A 107 5.15 -3.40 -6.75
CA ALA A 107 6.32 -3.03 -7.53
C ALA A 107 7.59 -2.85 -6.67
N LEU A 108 7.45 -2.33 -5.44
CA LEU A 108 8.56 -2.26 -4.48
C LEU A 108 8.93 -3.63 -3.91
N GLN A 109 7.96 -4.54 -3.72
CA GLN A 109 8.26 -5.93 -3.37
C GLN A 109 9.09 -6.62 -4.47
N GLU A 110 8.71 -6.43 -5.73
CA GLU A 110 9.44 -6.96 -6.89
C GLU A 110 10.86 -6.37 -6.99
N GLN A 111 11.01 -5.07 -6.76
CA GLN A 111 12.33 -4.42 -6.72
C GLN A 111 13.22 -5.02 -5.64
N LEU A 112 12.73 -5.21 -4.43
CA LEU A 112 13.46 -5.85 -3.35
C LEU A 112 13.87 -7.28 -3.73
N ASP A 113 12.95 -8.07 -4.27
CA ASP A 113 13.19 -9.48 -4.62
C ASP A 113 14.17 -9.64 -5.80
N GLN A 114 13.96 -8.88 -6.87
CA GLN A 114 14.70 -9.07 -8.13
C GLN A 114 16.02 -8.29 -8.19
N LYS A 115 16.17 -7.21 -7.40
CA LYS A 115 17.35 -6.35 -7.45
C LYS A 115 18.13 -6.34 -6.14
N ASP A 116 17.49 -6.05 -5.01
CA ASP A 116 18.19 -5.82 -3.77
C ASP A 116 18.64 -7.13 -3.10
N ILE A 117 17.82 -8.18 -3.12
CA ILE A 117 18.19 -9.51 -2.60
C ILE A 117 19.39 -10.12 -3.36
N PRO A 118 19.41 -10.18 -4.70
CA PRO A 118 20.60 -10.62 -5.44
C PRO A 118 21.84 -9.80 -5.12
N LEU A 119 21.69 -8.48 -4.91
CA LEU A 119 22.78 -7.61 -4.51
C LEU A 119 23.29 -7.97 -3.11
N CYS A 120 22.42 -8.21 -2.13
CA CYS A 120 22.81 -8.67 -0.78
C CYS A 120 23.62 -9.96 -0.84
N ARG A 121 23.21 -10.95 -1.65
CA ARG A 121 23.98 -12.19 -1.83
C ARG A 121 25.36 -11.95 -2.43
N ARG A 122 25.47 -11.04 -3.40
CA ARG A 122 26.77 -10.64 -3.97
C ARG A 122 27.65 -9.96 -2.93
N VAL A 123 27.10 -9.07 -2.12
CA VAL A 123 27.79 -8.39 -1.01
C VAL A 123 28.34 -9.43 -0.04
N PHE A 124 27.53 -10.37 0.42
CA PHE A 124 27.94 -11.38 1.38
C PHE A 124 29.03 -12.30 0.82
N LYS A 125 28.95 -12.69 -0.45
CA LYS A 125 29.99 -13.52 -1.11
C LYS A 125 31.32 -12.83 -1.31
N ALA A 126 31.38 -11.52 -1.19
CA ALA A 126 32.57 -10.74 -1.49
C ALA A 126 33.67 -10.79 -0.39
N ASP A 127 33.35 -11.28 0.81
CA ASP A 127 34.31 -11.38 1.92
C ASP A 127 34.07 -12.68 2.71
N PRO A 128 35.13 -13.44 3.07
CA PRO A 128 35.00 -14.70 3.81
C PRO A 128 34.23 -14.58 5.14
N ALA A 129 34.33 -13.43 5.82
CA ALA A 129 33.63 -13.23 7.09
C ALA A 129 32.10 -13.10 6.93
N THR A 130 31.63 -12.72 5.74
CA THR A 130 30.21 -12.55 5.43
C THR A 130 29.67 -13.64 4.51
N ALA A 131 30.53 -14.44 3.88
CA ALA A 131 30.14 -15.48 2.92
C ALA A 131 29.06 -16.46 3.42
N PRO A 132 29.04 -16.92 4.69
CA PRO A 132 27.99 -17.81 5.20
C PRO A 132 26.58 -17.23 5.08
N TYR A 133 26.44 -15.92 5.22
CA TYR A 133 25.14 -15.24 5.14
C TYR A 133 24.58 -15.19 3.71
N ALA A 134 25.37 -15.49 2.66
CA ALA A 134 24.87 -15.55 1.29
C ALA A 134 23.82 -16.67 1.08
N GLU A 135 23.82 -17.68 1.97
CA GLU A 135 22.90 -18.82 1.93
C GLU A 135 21.53 -18.51 2.60
N PHE A 136 21.25 -17.25 2.96
CA PHE A 136 19.97 -16.89 3.51
C PHE A 136 18.83 -17.20 2.53
N LYS A 137 17.71 -17.69 3.08
CA LYS A 137 16.50 -17.98 2.32
C LYS A 137 15.58 -16.78 2.34
N SER A 138 15.01 -16.41 1.19
CA SER A 138 14.06 -15.33 1.05
C SER A 138 12.75 -15.82 0.43
N ALA A 139 11.64 -15.18 0.80
CA ALA A 139 10.34 -15.43 0.21
C ALA A 139 9.53 -14.14 0.08
N VAL A 140 8.72 -14.05 -0.97
CA VAL A 140 7.73 -12.97 -1.12
C VAL A 140 6.37 -13.50 -0.69
N LEU A 141 5.72 -12.81 0.23
CA LEU A 141 4.37 -13.11 0.70
C LEU A 141 3.38 -12.18 0.02
N VAL A 142 2.48 -12.75 -0.76
CA VAL A 142 1.37 -12.02 -1.38
C VAL A 142 0.03 -12.61 -0.96
N GLY A 143 -1.03 -11.81 -1.08
CA GLY A 143 -2.38 -12.26 -0.74
C GLY A 143 -2.76 -13.52 -1.54
N LYS A 144 -3.44 -14.44 -0.87
CA LYS A 144 -3.85 -15.76 -1.39
C LYS A 144 -4.53 -15.68 -2.75
N GLY A 145 -5.44 -14.71 -2.95
CA GLY A 145 -6.14 -14.50 -4.22
C GLY A 145 -5.24 -14.11 -5.40
N ASN A 146 -3.93 -13.86 -5.18
CA ASN A 146 -2.98 -13.62 -6.27
C ASN A 146 -2.36 -14.91 -6.83
N TYR A 147 -2.57 -16.07 -6.19
CA TYR A 147 -2.05 -17.35 -6.65
C TYR A 147 -3.07 -18.08 -7.52
N LEU A 148 -2.58 -18.74 -8.56
CA LEU A 148 -3.36 -19.68 -9.34
C LEU A 148 -3.67 -20.95 -8.52
N CYS A 149 -4.92 -21.41 -8.57
CA CYS A 149 -5.32 -22.75 -8.10
C CYS A 149 -5.50 -23.68 -9.28
N THR A 150 -4.60 -24.63 -9.44
CA THR A 150 -4.62 -25.60 -10.56
C THR A 150 -5.88 -26.46 -10.56
N THR A 151 -6.42 -26.80 -9.37
CA THR A 151 -7.68 -27.55 -9.25
C THR A 151 -8.88 -26.75 -9.73
N ARG A 152 -8.96 -25.45 -9.36
CA ARG A 152 -10.05 -24.57 -9.84
C ARG A 152 -9.96 -24.28 -11.33
N LEU A 153 -8.72 -24.12 -11.84
CA LEU A 153 -8.49 -24.00 -13.29
C LEU A 153 -9.00 -25.23 -14.04
N ALA A 154 -8.64 -26.43 -13.59
CA ALA A 154 -9.11 -27.66 -14.20
C ALA A 154 -10.65 -27.80 -14.16
N THR A 155 -11.29 -27.34 -13.08
CA THR A 155 -12.75 -27.30 -12.97
C THR A 155 -13.36 -26.28 -13.91
N ALA A 156 -12.82 -25.05 -13.98
CA ALA A 156 -13.31 -24.00 -14.86
C ALA A 156 -13.20 -24.37 -16.34
N LEU A 157 -12.15 -25.07 -16.72
CA LEU A 157 -11.97 -25.57 -18.09
C LEU A 157 -12.98 -26.67 -18.44
N ARG A 158 -13.30 -27.57 -17.50
CA ARG A 158 -14.31 -28.65 -17.73
C ARG A 158 -15.72 -28.07 -17.82
N ASP A 159 -16.06 -27.13 -16.95
CA ASP A 159 -17.43 -26.57 -16.89
C ASP A 159 -17.77 -25.68 -18.11
N LYS A 160 -16.77 -25.22 -18.87
CA LYS A 160 -16.93 -24.36 -20.05
C LYS A 160 -16.77 -25.09 -21.41
N ASN A 161 -16.65 -26.41 -21.44
CA ASN A 161 -16.51 -27.19 -22.68
C ASN A 161 -17.82 -27.24 -23.53
N GLU A 162 -18.79 -26.40 -23.27
CA GLU A 162 -20.01 -26.29 -24.05
C GLU A 162 -19.92 -25.19 -25.13
N LEU A 163 -19.60 -25.61 -26.35
CA LEU A 163 -20.03 -25.17 -27.70
C LEU A 163 -19.74 -23.75 -28.22
N PHE A 164 -19.25 -22.76 -27.48
CA PHE A 164 -18.93 -21.45 -28.08
C PHE A 164 -17.66 -20.84 -27.49
N ALA A 165 -16.73 -20.40 -28.36
CA ALA A 165 -15.52 -19.67 -28.01
C ALA A 165 -15.88 -18.24 -27.55
N THR A 166 -16.12 -18.07 -26.25
CA THR A 166 -16.28 -16.74 -25.66
C THR A 166 -14.91 -16.10 -25.37
N PRO A 167 -14.79 -14.76 -25.29
CA PRO A 167 -13.56 -14.09 -24.88
C PRO A 167 -13.00 -14.63 -23.54
N GLU A 168 -13.88 -15.00 -22.62
CA GLU A 168 -13.53 -15.60 -21.33
C GLU A 168 -12.91 -17.00 -21.49
N HIS A 169 -13.35 -17.79 -22.47
CA HIS A 169 -12.76 -19.10 -22.76
C HIS A 169 -11.35 -18.95 -23.31
N ALA A 170 -11.12 -18.02 -24.23
CA ALA A 170 -9.80 -17.72 -24.76
C ALA A 170 -8.83 -17.29 -23.63
N GLU A 171 -9.32 -16.50 -22.68
CA GLU A 171 -8.54 -16.07 -21.52
C GLU A 171 -8.21 -17.23 -20.58
N LEU A 172 -9.15 -18.16 -20.32
CA LEU A 172 -8.91 -19.37 -19.54
C LEU A 172 -7.88 -20.28 -20.21
N GLN A 173 -7.93 -20.43 -21.53
CA GLN A 173 -6.92 -21.20 -22.28
C GLN A 173 -5.52 -20.57 -22.16
N ARG A 174 -5.43 -19.25 -22.27
CA ARG A 174 -4.17 -18.52 -22.06
C ARG A 174 -3.61 -18.76 -20.65
N ILE A 175 -4.48 -18.72 -19.62
CA ILE A 175 -4.09 -19.02 -18.24
C ILE A 175 -3.63 -20.48 -18.11
N ALA A 176 -4.29 -21.42 -18.79
CA ALA A 176 -3.91 -22.83 -18.77
C ALA A 176 -2.53 -23.08 -19.39
N THR A 177 -2.24 -22.47 -20.55
CA THR A 177 -0.92 -22.54 -21.18
C THR A 177 0.16 -21.96 -20.30
N TRP A 178 -0.09 -20.79 -19.68
CA TRP A 178 0.86 -20.19 -18.73
C TRP A 178 1.06 -21.06 -17.47
N ALA A 179 0.01 -21.74 -17.01
CA ALA A 179 0.08 -22.60 -15.81
C ALA A 179 1.09 -23.75 -15.96
N GLU A 180 1.41 -24.17 -17.19
CA GLU A 180 2.40 -25.21 -17.47
C GLU A 180 3.85 -24.73 -17.28
N THR A 181 4.09 -23.43 -17.38
CA THR A 181 5.44 -22.83 -17.37
C THR A 181 5.75 -22.04 -16.11
N THR A 182 4.73 -21.52 -15.41
CA THR A 182 4.96 -20.68 -14.22
C THR A 182 5.54 -21.47 -13.06
N GLN A 183 6.51 -20.85 -12.38
CA GLN A 183 7.12 -21.38 -11.16
C GLN A 183 6.43 -20.88 -9.89
N THR A 184 5.86 -19.68 -9.92
CA THR A 184 5.24 -19.02 -8.75
C THR A 184 3.72 -19.09 -8.76
N GLY A 185 3.10 -19.14 -9.94
CA GLY A 185 1.66 -19.10 -10.12
C GLY A 185 1.04 -17.75 -9.77
N LEU A 186 1.79 -16.64 -9.84
CA LEU A 186 1.35 -15.31 -9.45
C LEU A 186 0.70 -14.55 -10.61
N ARG A 187 -0.47 -13.97 -10.36
CA ARG A 187 -1.28 -13.24 -11.34
C ARG A 187 -0.50 -12.19 -12.14
N HIS A 188 0.45 -11.50 -11.51
CA HIS A 188 1.18 -10.40 -12.16
C HIS A 188 2.15 -10.87 -13.25
N GLU A 189 2.50 -12.15 -13.31
CA GLU A 189 3.31 -12.72 -14.40
C GLU A 189 2.54 -12.76 -15.74
N LEU A 190 1.21 -12.66 -15.69
CA LEU A 190 0.37 -12.68 -16.89
C LEU A 190 0.28 -11.31 -17.55
N THR A 191 0.77 -11.20 -18.77
CA THR A 191 0.66 -9.99 -19.60
C THR A 191 -0.07 -10.31 -20.91
N PRO A 192 -1.20 -9.66 -21.23
CA PRO A 192 -1.95 -8.72 -20.38
C PRO A 192 -2.53 -9.39 -19.12
N ALA A 193 -2.77 -8.59 -18.08
CA ALA A 193 -3.38 -9.09 -16.84
C ALA A 193 -4.76 -9.71 -17.12
N PRO A 194 -5.11 -10.83 -16.46
CA PRO A 194 -6.40 -11.46 -16.64
C PRO A 194 -7.53 -10.57 -16.09
N SER A 195 -8.72 -10.68 -16.73
CA SER A 195 -9.92 -10.01 -16.24
C SER A 195 -10.23 -10.45 -14.81
N PRO A 196 -10.76 -9.56 -13.95
CA PRO A 196 -11.09 -9.90 -12.57
C PRO A 196 -12.02 -11.10 -12.46
N ASP A 197 -13.03 -11.17 -13.33
CA ASP A 197 -14.06 -12.21 -13.31
C ASP A 197 -13.48 -13.58 -13.67
N VAL A 198 -12.60 -13.65 -14.68
CA VAL A 198 -11.92 -14.90 -15.06
C VAL A 198 -10.89 -15.32 -14.01
N TRP A 199 -10.12 -14.34 -13.47
CA TRP A 199 -9.15 -14.66 -12.44
C TRP A 199 -9.80 -15.22 -11.17
N GLU A 200 -10.96 -14.70 -10.80
CA GLU A 200 -11.74 -15.18 -9.66
C GLU A 200 -12.15 -16.65 -9.77
N LEU A 201 -12.40 -17.14 -10.97
CA LEU A 201 -12.73 -18.56 -11.20
C LEU A 201 -11.57 -19.49 -10.89
N VAL A 202 -10.33 -19.02 -11.03
CA VAL A 202 -9.11 -19.85 -11.00
C VAL A 202 -8.15 -19.53 -9.86
N ASN A 203 -8.36 -18.47 -9.10
CA ASN A 203 -7.47 -18.09 -8.02
C ASN A 203 -7.55 -19.00 -6.78
N ALA A 204 -6.57 -18.93 -5.91
CA ALA A 204 -6.49 -19.71 -4.67
C ALA A 204 -7.27 -19.02 -3.53
N ASP A 205 -8.56 -18.76 -3.69
CA ASP A 205 -9.39 -18.04 -2.70
C ASP A 205 -10.36 -18.94 -1.92
N SER A 206 -10.00 -20.16 -1.65
CA SER A 206 -10.82 -21.09 -0.84
C SER A 206 -10.12 -21.45 0.45
N SER A 207 -10.83 -21.54 1.59
CA SER A 207 -10.31 -22.02 2.85
C SER A 207 -9.97 -23.52 2.80
N ALA A 208 -10.64 -24.25 1.90
CA ALA A 208 -10.27 -25.62 1.56
C ALA A 208 -8.86 -25.77 0.94
N CYS A 209 -8.11 -24.67 0.74
CA CYS A 209 -6.70 -24.69 0.39
C CYS A 209 -5.81 -25.12 1.58
N GLY A 210 -5.94 -26.34 2.05
CA GLY A 210 -5.11 -26.95 3.06
C GLY A 210 -4.26 -28.10 2.50
N ARG A 211 -3.19 -28.48 3.19
CA ARG A 211 -2.37 -29.66 2.83
C ARG A 211 -3.19 -30.95 2.75
N LYS A 212 -4.28 -31.02 3.51
CA LYS A 212 -5.18 -32.18 3.54
C LYS A 212 -5.92 -32.41 2.23
N TYR A 213 -6.17 -31.34 1.42
CA TYR A 213 -7.03 -31.41 0.25
C TYR A 213 -6.36 -31.01 -1.07
N CYS A 214 -5.12 -30.52 -1.01
CA CYS A 214 -4.34 -30.12 -2.17
C CYS A 214 -3.02 -30.86 -2.20
N ASP A 215 -2.58 -31.28 -3.36
CA ASP A 215 -1.21 -31.72 -3.59
C ASP A 215 -0.26 -30.55 -3.30
N ALA A 216 0.47 -30.65 -2.20
CA ALA A 216 1.34 -29.57 -1.72
C ALA A 216 2.49 -29.28 -2.70
N GLU A 217 2.91 -30.27 -3.51
CA GLU A 217 3.99 -30.13 -4.47
C GLU A 217 3.52 -29.39 -5.74
N ARG A 218 2.27 -29.59 -6.14
CA ARG A 218 1.67 -28.95 -7.32
C ARG A 218 0.99 -27.60 -7.02
N CYS A 219 0.62 -27.36 -5.75
CA CYS A 219 -0.06 -26.16 -5.35
C CYS A 219 0.92 -25.00 -5.15
N HIS A 220 0.85 -23.96 -6.00
CA HIS A 220 1.71 -22.77 -5.91
C HIS A 220 1.60 -22.08 -4.54
N TYR A 221 0.39 -21.95 -3.99
CA TYR A 221 0.16 -21.35 -2.70
C TYR A 221 0.76 -22.15 -1.54
N GLN A 222 0.63 -23.50 -1.53
CA GLN A 222 1.23 -24.33 -0.48
C GLN A 222 2.77 -24.35 -0.56
N ARG A 223 3.33 -24.36 -1.76
CA ARG A 223 4.78 -24.19 -1.96
C ARG A 223 5.27 -22.85 -1.42
N ALA A 224 4.52 -21.76 -1.68
CA ALA A 224 4.86 -20.44 -1.12
C ALA A 224 4.80 -20.46 0.42
N ARG A 225 3.76 -21.02 1.04
CA ARG A 225 3.68 -21.18 2.51
C ARG A 225 4.86 -21.94 3.11
N THR A 226 5.26 -23.03 2.47
CA THR A 226 6.41 -23.81 2.94
C THR A 226 7.72 -23.01 2.86
N ARG A 227 7.92 -22.25 1.77
CA ARG A 227 9.08 -21.35 1.62
C ARG A 227 9.08 -20.25 2.71
N ILE A 228 7.95 -19.65 2.99
CA ILE A 228 7.80 -18.59 4.02
C ILE A 228 8.20 -19.09 5.40
N ARG A 229 7.77 -20.30 5.80
CA ARG A 229 8.11 -20.87 7.11
C ARG A 229 9.61 -21.13 7.31
N SER A 230 10.34 -21.40 6.23
CA SER A 230 11.79 -21.67 6.25
C SER A 230 12.64 -20.47 5.84
N ALA A 231 12.04 -19.33 5.56
CA ALA A 231 12.74 -18.13 5.12
C ALA A 231 13.35 -17.37 6.29
N HIS A 232 14.56 -16.81 6.09
CA HIS A 232 15.14 -15.82 6.99
C HIS A 232 14.66 -14.41 6.69
N LEU A 233 14.29 -14.15 5.42
CA LEU A 233 13.77 -12.88 4.95
C LEU A 233 12.43 -13.08 4.26
N ILE A 234 11.40 -12.36 4.70
CA ILE A 234 10.06 -12.37 4.10
C ILE A 234 9.72 -10.96 3.66
N ILE A 235 9.38 -10.80 2.38
CA ILE A 235 8.91 -9.53 1.83
C ILE A 235 7.40 -9.56 1.73
N VAL A 236 6.74 -8.52 2.26
CA VAL A 236 5.28 -8.37 2.30
C VAL A 236 4.91 -6.92 1.94
N ASN A 237 3.69 -6.63 1.54
CA ASN A 237 3.23 -5.24 1.49
C ASN A 237 2.45 -4.86 2.75
N HIS A 238 2.36 -3.55 3.04
CA HIS A 238 1.67 -3.04 4.22
C HIS A 238 0.22 -3.52 4.30
N SER A 239 -0.48 -3.53 3.17
CA SER A 239 -1.87 -4.00 3.10
C SER A 239 -2.03 -5.44 3.58
N LEU A 240 -1.15 -6.34 3.15
CA LEU A 240 -1.20 -7.73 3.59
C LEU A 240 -0.72 -7.88 5.04
N LEU A 241 0.32 -7.14 5.45
CA LEU A 241 0.78 -7.13 6.83
C LEU A 241 -0.37 -6.79 7.79
N PHE A 242 -1.06 -5.66 7.56
CA PHE A 242 -2.17 -5.22 8.41
C PHE A 242 -3.41 -6.11 8.28
N ALA A 243 -3.67 -6.68 7.11
CA ALA A 243 -4.72 -7.69 6.95
C ALA A 243 -4.47 -8.93 7.81
N LEU A 244 -3.22 -9.38 7.91
CA LEU A 244 -2.83 -10.51 8.75
C LEU A 244 -2.90 -10.16 10.25
N ILE A 245 -2.46 -8.97 10.64
CA ILE A 245 -2.56 -8.47 12.01
C ILE A 245 -4.03 -8.36 12.43
N ALA A 246 -4.87 -7.71 11.61
CA ALA A 246 -6.30 -7.51 11.89
C ALA A 246 -7.09 -8.84 11.94
N ALA A 247 -6.64 -9.86 11.19
CA ALA A 247 -7.27 -11.18 11.17
C ALA A 247 -6.98 -12.06 12.40
N GLY A 248 -6.31 -11.54 13.42
CA GLY A 248 -6.05 -12.25 14.67
C GLY A 248 -4.62 -12.76 14.84
N GLY A 249 -3.68 -12.31 14.03
CA GLY A 249 -2.24 -12.58 14.27
C GLY A 249 -1.72 -12.06 15.61
N ALA A 250 -2.51 -11.27 16.31
CA ALA A 250 -2.06 -10.54 17.49
C ALA A 250 -2.77 -10.88 18.81
N THR A 251 -3.86 -11.63 18.84
CA THR A 251 -4.75 -11.65 20.00
C THR A 251 -5.18 -13.00 20.52
N SER A 252 -4.66 -14.11 20.03
CA SER A 252 -4.96 -15.40 20.67
C SER A 252 -4.10 -15.57 21.92
N ASN A 253 -4.77 -15.46 23.06
CA ASN A 253 -4.34 -15.95 24.36
C ASN A 253 -3.21 -15.23 25.10
N GLY A 254 -3.38 -13.96 25.50
CA GLY A 254 -2.79 -13.42 26.75
C GLY A 254 -1.30 -13.67 27.07
N SER A 255 -0.58 -14.43 26.27
CA SER A 255 0.86 -14.62 26.39
C SER A 255 1.56 -13.48 25.64
N ALA A 256 2.54 -12.88 26.27
CA ALA A 256 3.40 -11.85 25.74
C ALA A 256 4.35 -12.47 24.67
N ASP A 257 3.80 -13.03 23.60
CA ASP A 257 4.60 -13.52 22.47
C ASP A 257 5.28 -12.33 21.82
N LYS A 258 6.60 -12.34 21.80
CA LYS A 258 7.40 -11.44 20.96
C LYS A 258 7.07 -11.69 19.48
N GLY A 259 7.17 -10.65 18.66
CA GLY A 259 6.96 -10.75 17.21
C GLY A 259 5.58 -10.30 16.74
N VAL A 260 5.44 -10.02 15.45
CA VAL A 260 4.23 -9.47 14.80
C VAL A 260 3.49 -10.52 13.98
N LEU A 261 4.19 -11.25 13.11
CA LEU A 261 3.63 -12.33 12.29
C LEU A 261 4.13 -13.71 12.73
N PHE A 262 5.36 -13.78 13.22
CA PHE A 262 6.03 -14.99 13.68
C PHE A 262 6.62 -14.74 15.07
N PRO A 263 6.86 -15.80 15.87
CA PRO A 263 7.55 -15.64 17.14
C PRO A 263 8.92 -14.97 16.94
N ASP A 264 9.19 -13.93 17.71
CA ASP A 264 10.45 -13.18 17.72
C ASP A 264 10.90 -12.59 16.37
N ASP A 265 9.99 -12.40 15.42
CA ASP A 265 10.33 -11.77 14.13
C ASP A 265 10.85 -10.34 14.31
N LEU A 266 11.64 -9.88 13.33
CA LEU A 266 12.10 -8.50 13.18
C LEU A 266 11.28 -7.85 12.08
N VAL A 267 10.80 -6.64 12.26
CA VAL A 267 9.96 -5.99 11.27
C VAL A 267 10.59 -4.70 10.77
N VAL A 268 10.72 -4.56 9.46
CA VAL A 268 11.08 -3.31 8.79
C VAL A 268 9.89 -2.84 7.96
N LEU A 269 9.44 -1.63 8.22
CA LEU A 269 8.39 -0.93 7.48
C LEU A 269 9.05 0.11 6.58
N ASP A 270 9.27 -0.24 5.31
CA ASP A 270 9.83 0.66 4.31
C ASP A 270 8.72 1.48 3.65
N GLU A 271 8.99 2.73 3.31
CA GLU A 271 7.99 3.75 2.96
C GLU A 271 6.97 3.96 4.10
N ALA A 272 7.46 3.99 5.33
CA ALA A 272 6.68 3.99 6.56
C ALA A 272 5.71 5.19 6.71
N HIS A 273 5.90 6.27 5.93
CA HIS A 273 4.97 7.39 5.87
C HIS A 273 3.54 6.98 5.50
N THR A 274 3.36 5.85 4.77
CA THR A 274 2.04 5.33 4.37
C THR A 274 1.40 4.41 5.41
N VAL A 275 2.17 3.95 6.40
CA VAL A 275 1.72 2.98 7.42
C VAL A 275 0.46 3.42 8.16
N PRO A 276 0.36 4.67 8.67
CA PRO A 276 -0.84 5.08 9.40
C PRO A 276 -2.12 5.06 8.55
N GLU A 277 -2.03 5.40 7.27
CA GLU A 277 -3.18 5.39 6.36
C GLU A 277 -3.61 3.98 6.01
N VAL A 278 -2.64 3.13 5.62
CA VAL A 278 -2.93 1.74 5.31
C VAL A 278 -3.50 1.01 6.54
N ALA A 279 -2.93 1.22 7.73
CA ALA A 279 -3.45 0.63 8.96
C ALA A 279 -4.89 1.09 9.26
N THR A 280 -5.20 2.38 9.10
CA THR A 280 -6.55 2.92 9.30
C THR A 280 -7.59 2.16 8.48
N ASP A 281 -7.26 1.78 7.25
CA ASP A 281 -8.13 1.01 6.37
C ASP A 281 -8.41 -0.42 6.89
N TYR A 282 -7.45 -1.05 7.58
CA TYR A 282 -7.56 -2.45 8.03
C TYR A 282 -8.13 -2.63 9.43
N PHE A 283 -8.02 -1.63 10.31
CA PHE A 283 -8.62 -1.67 11.65
C PHE A 283 -10.09 -1.21 11.67
N GLY A 284 -10.65 -0.85 10.53
CA GLY A 284 -12.04 -0.46 10.36
C GLY A 284 -12.92 -1.51 9.68
N LEU A 285 -14.20 -1.20 9.54
CA LEU A 285 -15.18 -2.02 8.83
C LEU A 285 -15.09 -1.76 7.31
N ARG A 286 -15.17 -2.84 6.54
CA ARG A 286 -15.21 -2.80 5.07
C ARG A 286 -16.22 -3.81 4.54
N LEU A 287 -17.45 -3.38 4.31
CA LEU A 287 -18.50 -4.17 3.67
C LEU A 287 -19.00 -3.46 2.42
N SER A 288 -19.37 -4.20 1.41
CA SER A 288 -19.95 -3.61 0.19
C SER A 288 -21.09 -4.47 -0.36
N SER A 289 -22.02 -3.84 -1.06
CA SER A 289 -23.11 -4.52 -1.75
C SER A 289 -22.59 -5.63 -2.68
N TYR A 290 -21.55 -5.33 -3.46
CA TYR A 290 -20.91 -6.33 -4.33
C TYR A 290 -20.26 -7.47 -3.54
N GLY A 291 -19.58 -7.19 -2.44
CA GLY A 291 -18.93 -8.20 -1.60
C GLY A 291 -19.94 -9.17 -0.98
N ILE A 292 -21.06 -8.67 -0.47
CA ILE A 292 -22.15 -9.49 0.10
C ILE A 292 -22.84 -10.29 -1.01
N GLU A 293 -23.20 -9.65 -2.12
CA GLU A 293 -23.81 -10.33 -3.28
C GLU A 293 -22.92 -11.46 -3.80
N ARG A 294 -21.62 -11.22 -3.94
CA ARG A 294 -20.64 -12.22 -4.37
C ARG A 294 -20.57 -13.40 -3.39
N MET A 295 -20.52 -13.12 -2.08
CA MET A 295 -20.52 -14.16 -1.04
C MET A 295 -21.79 -15.04 -1.13
N LEU A 296 -22.95 -14.43 -1.29
CA LEU A 296 -24.22 -15.15 -1.42
C LEU A 296 -24.28 -15.95 -2.72
N ARG A 297 -23.86 -15.38 -3.85
CA ARG A 297 -23.83 -16.09 -5.15
C ARG A 297 -22.80 -17.22 -5.19
N HIS A 298 -21.74 -17.17 -4.39
CA HIS A 298 -20.83 -18.30 -4.23
C HIS A 298 -21.53 -19.51 -3.56
N LEU A 299 -22.43 -19.26 -2.61
CA LEU A 299 -23.29 -20.29 -2.04
C LEU A 299 -24.30 -20.81 -3.07
N TYR A 300 -25.04 -19.93 -3.71
CA TYR A 300 -25.96 -20.27 -4.79
C TYR A 300 -26.31 -19.07 -5.67
N ASN A 301 -26.13 -19.19 -6.96
CA ASN A 301 -26.52 -18.19 -7.94
C ASN A 301 -27.84 -18.60 -8.63
N PRO A 302 -28.97 -17.94 -8.33
CA PRO A 302 -30.27 -18.33 -8.89
C PRO A 302 -30.34 -18.23 -10.41
N LYS A 303 -29.63 -17.28 -11.04
CA LYS A 303 -29.62 -17.05 -12.49
C LYS A 303 -28.91 -18.17 -13.25
N THR A 304 -27.77 -18.61 -12.77
CA THR A 304 -26.93 -19.64 -13.41
C THR A 304 -27.17 -21.04 -12.86
N ARG A 305 -27.94 -21.16 -11.74
CA ARG A 305 -28.14 -22.38 -10.97
C ARG A 305 -26.84 -23.08 -10.57
N ARG A 306 -25.79 -22.30 -10.23
CA ARG A 306 -24.48 -22.78 -9.83
C ARG A 306 -24.16 -22.30 -8.42
N GLY A 307 -23.22 -22.96 -7.75
CA GLY A 307 -22.73 -22.61 -6.42
C GLY A 307 -22.58 -23.83 -5.52
N LEU A 308 -22.05 -23.61 -4.32
CA LEU A 308 -21.74 -24.66 -3.35
C LEU A 308 -23.00 -25.47 -2.97
N LEU A 309 -24.12 -24.79 -2.69
CA LEU A 309 -25.38 -25.41 -2.29
C LEU A 309 -26.16 -26.05 -3.44
N GLN A 310 -25.73 -25.93 -4.69
CA GLN A 310 -26.27 -26.73 -5.78
C GLN A 310 -25.84 -28.20 -5.65
N LYS A 311 -24.64 -28.44 -5.15
CA LYS A 311 -24.06 -29.79 -4.96
C LYS A 311 -24.31 -30.32 -3.55
N LEU A 312 -24.18 -29.50 -2.52
CA LEU A 312 -24.16 -29.89 -1.11
C LEU A 312 -25.43 -29.53 -0.34
N GLY A 313 -26.29 -28.67 -0.88
CA GLY A 313 -27.53 -28.19 -0.26
C GLY A 313 -28.80 -28.76 -0.84
N ASP A 314 -29.92 -28.39 -0.25
CA ASP A 314 -31.25 -28.71 -0.71
C ASP A 314 -32.06 -27.46 -1.17
N PRO A 315 -33.30 -27.59 -1.66
CA PRO A 315 -34.10 -26.46 -2.10
C PRO A 315 -34.32 -25.39 -1.04
N VAL A 316 -34.37 -25.73 0.23
CA VAL A 316 -34.64 -24.79 1.33
C VAL A 316 -33.46 -23.84 1.51
N GLU A 317 -32.21 -24.35 1.58
CA GLU A 317 -31.03 -23.50 1.72
C GLU A 317 -30.83 -22.61 0.47
N ARG A 318 -31.15 -23.13 -0.75
CA ARG A 318 -31.09 -22.33 -1.98
C ARG A 318 -32.10 -21.20 -1.99
N GLN A 319 -33.30 -21.42 -1.43
CA GLN A 319 -34.31 -20.36 -1.27
C GLN A 319 -33.83 -19.30 -0.27
N LEU A 320 -33.27 -19.71 0.87
CA LEU A 320 -32.69 -18.76 1.85
C LEU A 320 -31.56 -17.88 1.26
N VAL A 321 -30.80 -18.42 0.31
CA VAL A 321 -29.81 -17.58 -0.42
C VAL A 321 -30.51 -16.55 -1.30
N SER A 322 -31.60 -16.96 -1.98
CA SER A 322 -32.38 -16.03 -2.84
C SER A 322 -33.05 -14.93 -2.00
N ASP A 323 -33.58 -15.28 -0.85
CA ASP A 323 -34.18 -14.32 0.10
C ASP A 323 -33.10 -13.34 0.64
N ALA A 324 -31.91 -13.83 0.97
CA ALA A 324 -30.80 -12.99 1.44
C ALA A 324 -30.27 -12.07 0.32
N LEU A 325 -30.27 -12.51 -0.95
CA LEU A 325 -29.90 -11.67 -2.08
C LEU A 325 -30.91 -10.53 -2.29
N GLU A 326 -32.20 -10.83 -2.21
CA GLU A 326 -33.25 -9.83 -2.33
C GLU A 326 -33.18 -8.81 -1.19
N ALA A 327 -33.04 -9.27 0.05
CA ALA A 327 -32.87 -8.41 1.22
C ALA A 327 -31.61 -7.52 1.10
N SER A 328 -30.52 -8.06 0.56
CA SER A 328 -29.30 -7.29 0.29
C SER A 328 -29.53 -6.19 -0.73
N HIS A 329 -30.23 -6.50 -1.83
CA HIS A 329 -30.54 -5.48 -2.85
C HIS A 329 -31.42 -4.37 -2.27
N GLN A 330 -32.47 -4.71 -1.52
CA GLN A 330 -33.36 -3.73 -0.88
C GLN A 330 -32.61 -2.85 0.13
N PHE A 331 -31.79 -3.45 1.00
CA PHE A 331 -31.01 -2.74 2.00
C PHE A 331 -30.05 -1.71 1.37
N PHE A 332 -29.24 -2.13 0.38
CA PHE A 332 -28.30 -1.22 -0.26
C PHE A 332 -28.95 -0.19 -1.17
N ALA A 333 -30.10 -0.52 -1.79
CA ALA A 333 -30.89 0.44 -2.55
C ALA A 333 -31.44 1.55 -1.64
N ALA A 334 -32.04 1.20 -0.50
CA ALA A 334 -32.52 2.17 0.49
C ALA A 334 -31.41 3.10 0.97
N LEU A 335 -30.21 2.57 1.30
CA LEU A 335 -29.07 3.39 1.69
C LEU A 335 -28.62 4.32 0.57
N GLN A 336 -28.64 3.85 -0.68
CA GLN A 336 -28.27 4.66 -1.84
C GLN A 336 -29.27 5.80 -2.08
N GLU A 337 -30.56 5.52 -2.03
CA GLU A 337 -31.62 6.49 -2.25
C GLU A 337 -31.66 7.55 -1.13
N THR A 338 -31.55 7.11 0.13
CA THR A 338 -31.67 8.01 1.27
C THR A 338 -30.44 8.89 1.47
N HIS A 339 -29.23 8.33 1.34
CA HIS A 339 -28.01 9.00 1.75
C HIS A 339 -27.08 9.38 0.59
N LEU A 340 -27.04 8.61 -0.50
CA LEU A 340 -26.07 8.77 -1.58
C LEU A 340 -26.66 9.32 -2.89
N ALA A 341 -27.92 9.78 -2.91
CA ALA A 341 -28.57 10.27 -4.12
C ALA A 341 -27.79 11.37 -4.85
N GLN A 342 -27.25 12.32 -4.10
CA GLN A 342 -26.53 13.49 -4.64
C GLN A 342 -25.01 13.50 -4.32
N ARG A 343 -24.53 12.58 -3.50
CA ARG A 343 -23.15 12.54 -3.03
C ARG A 343 -22.56 11.15 -3.22
N SER A 344 -21.27 11.08 -3.54
CA SER A 344 -20.55 9.80 -3.64
C SER A 344 -20.06 9.28 -2.29
N ILE A 345 -19.98 10.16 -1.27
CA ILE A 345 -19.54 9.83 0.08
C ILE A 345 -20.34 10.64 1.10
N VAL A 346 -20.81 9.99 2.18
CA VAL A 346 -21.61 10.62 3.24
C VAL A 346 -21.23 10.01 4.59
N ARG A 347 -20.87 10.84 5.54
CA ARG A 347 -20.65 10.46 6.94
C ARG A 347 -21.97 10.15 7.62
N ILE A 348 -22.04 9.06 8.37
CA ILE A 348 -23.18 8.65 9.17
C ILE A 348 -22.91 9.01 10.63
N ARG A 349 -23.85 9.74 11.24
CA ARG A 349 -23.75 10.25 12.62
C ARG A 349 -24.87 9.74 13.52
N GLU A 350 -25.89 9.14 12.95
CA GLU A 350 -27.09 8.64 13.67
C GLU A 350 -27.15 7.13 13.55
N GLU A 351 -27.46 6.49 14.66
CA GLU A 351 -27.72 5.05 14.71
C GLU A 351 -28.93 4.68 13.87
N ASN A 352 -28.96 3.45 13.38
CA ASN A 352 -30.08 2.90 12.62
C ASN A 352 -30.44 3.75 11.39
N CYS A 353 -29.44 4.23 10.66
CA CYS A 353 -29.60 5.04 9.43
C CYS A 353 -30.38 4.29 8.31
N ALA A 354 -30.64 3.00 8.46
CA ALA A 354 -31.54 2.19 7.64
C ALA A 354 -32.09 1.02 8.47
N GLU A 355 -33.23 0.47 8.04
CA GLU A 355 -33.76 -0.75 8.63
C GLU A 355 -32.84 -1.96 8.35
N SER A 356 -32.70 -2.83 9.36
CA SER A 356 -31.82 -4.00 9.29
C SER A 356 -32.45 -5.19 8.55
N TRP A 357 -32.96 -4.98 7.34
CA TRP A 357 -33.61 -6.05 6.54
C TRP A 357 -32.69 -7.22 6.23
N LEU A 358 -31.39 -7.00 6.22
CA LEU A 358 -30.39 -8.01 5.87
C LEU A 358 -30.02 -8.94 7.04
N ASP A 359 -30.22 -8.51 8.28
CA ASP A 359 -29.79 -9.24 9.48
C ASP A 359 -30.50 -10.59 9.63
N GLY A 360 -31.84 -10.61 9.57
CA GLY A 360 -32.66 -11.81 9.69
C GLY A 360 -32.32 -12.87 8.62
N PRO A 361 -32.36 -12.53 7.33
CA PRO A 361 -32.00 -13.46 6.25
C PRO A 361 -30.57 -14.01 6.34
N LEU A 362 -29.59 -13.21 6.69
CA LEU A 362 -28.21 -13.70 6.90
C LEU A 362 -28.13 -14.67 8.07
N LEU A 363 -28.82 -14.39 9.18
CA LEU A 363 -28.86 -15.28 10.36
C LEU A 363 -29.55 -16.61 10.04
N ALA A 364 -30.68 -16.56 9.33
CA ALA A 364 -31.40 -17.76 8.91
C ALA A 364 -30.53 -18.65 8.00
N LEU A 365 -29.90 -18.04 7.00
CA LEU A 365 -28.99 -18.73 6.09
C LEU A 365 -27.77 -19.30 6.83
N GLN A 366 -27.16 -18.53 7.75
CA GLN A 366 -26.04 -18.99 8.58
C GLN A 366 -26.42 -20.26 9.37
N LYS A 367 -27.57 -20.28 10.04
CA LYS A 367 -28.06 -21.44 10.79
C LYS A 367 -28.27 -22.65 9.87
N ALA A 368 -28.91 -22.46 8.73
CA ALA A 368 -29.19 -23.53 7.77
C ALA A 368 -27.88 -24.14 7.21
N VAL A 369 -26.92 -23.30 6.78
CA VAL A 369 -25.61 -23.76 6.28
C VAL A 369 -24.82 -24.48 7.38
N ARG A 370 -24.92 -24.03 8.64
CA ARG A 370 -24.28 -24.72 9.78
C ARG A 370 -24.87 -26.11 9.99
N LEU A 371 -26.20 -26.22 10.06
CA LEU A 371 -26.90 -27.51 10.18
C LEU A 371 -26.59 -28.44 9.00
N ARG A 372 -26.38 -27.87 7.80
CA ARG A 372 -25.94 -28.64 6.64
C ARG A 372 -24.54 -29.17 6.80
N ALA A 373 -23.60 -28.35 7.25
CA ALA A 373 -22.20 -28.74 7.51
C ALA A 373 -22.11 -29.89 8.54
N ASP A 374 -22.98 -29.88 9.55
CA ASP A 374 -23.00 -30.90 10.61
C ASP A 374 -23.53 -32.28 10.11
N LYS A 375 -24.09 -32.34 8.90
CA LYS A 375 -24.49 -33.62 8.25
C LYS A 375 -23.36 -34.29 7.47
N PHE A 376 -22.24 -33.62 7.28
CA PHE A 376 -21.06 -34.16 6.61
C PHE A 376 -20.03 -34.62 7.64
N ASP A 377 -19.38 -35.73 7.34
CA ASP A 377 -18.20 -36.18 8.08
C ASP A 377 -17.05 -35.15 7.93
N GLU A 378 -16.00 -35.29 8.74
CA GLU A 378 -14.82 -34.45 8.62
C GLU A 378 -14.23 -34.57 7.20
N GLY A 379 -14.23 -33.46 6.47
CA GLY A 379 -13.80 -33.43 5.08
C GLY A 379 -13.87 -32.03 4.48
N ARG A 380 -13.50 -31.96 3.20
CA ARG A 380 -13.42 -30.70 2.44
C ARG A 380 -14.79 -29.99 2.36
N GLU A 381 -15.85 -30.74 2.12
CA GLU A 381 -17.20 -30.19 1.98
C GLU A 381 -17.67 -29.52 3.27
N ARG A 382 -17.43 -30.16 4.41
CA ARG A 382 -17.77 -29.63 5.73
C ARG A 382 -16.99 -28.36 6.03
N GLU A 383 -15.67 -28.36 5.81
CA GLU A 383 -14.82 -27.18 6.04
C GLU A 383 -15.22 -26.00 5.15
N GLU A 384 -15.56 -26.27 3.88
CA GLU A 384 -16.01 -25.23 2.94
C GLU A 384 -17.35 -24.61 3.38
N LEU A 385 -18.30 -25.41 3.87
CA LEU A 385 -19.54 -24.92 4.45
C LEU A 385 -19.32 -24.12 5.73
N LEU A 386 -18.48 -24.59 6.63
CA LEU A 386 -18.15 -23.88 7.89
C LEU A 386 -17.49 -22.53 7.64
N GLU A 387 -16.65 -22.42 6.63
CA GLU A 387 -16.11 -21.12 6.23
C GLU A 387 -17.21 -20.16 5.78
N GLN A 388 -18.15 -20.63 4.96
CA GLN A 388 -19.26 -19.77 4.54
C GLN A 388 -20.11 -19.33 5.75
N VAL A 389 -20.29 -20.19 6.75
CA VAL A 389 -20.90 -19.81 8.04
C VAL A 389 -20.15 -18.64 8.69
N GLN A 390 -18.81 -18.69 8.74
CA GLN A 390 -18.02 -17.61 9.32
C GLN A 390 -18.08 -16.33 8.51
N LYS A 391 -18.08 -16.41 7.16
CA LYS A 391 -18.25 -15.25 6.27
C LYS A 391 -19.62 -14.59 6.47
N LEU A 392 -20.68 -15.39 6.51
CA LEU A 392 -22.06 -14.90 6.75
C LEU A 392 -22.15 -14.20 8.13
N ARG A 393 -21.59 -14.81 9.17
CA ARG A 393 -21.55 -14.24 10.51
C ARG A 393 -20.79 -12.91 10.54
N SER A 394 -19.62 -12.86 9.89
CA SER A 394 -18.83 -11.63 9.83
C SER A 394 -19.55 -10.51 9.09
N ALA A 395 -20.25 -10.83 8.00
CA ALA A 395 -21.07 -9.87 7.27
C ALA A 395 -22.25 -9.37 8.12
N GLN A 396 -22.98 -10.27 8.77
CA GLN A 396 -24.09 -9.94 9.68
C GLN A 396 -23.63 -8.99 10.80
N LEU A 397 -22.61 -9.41 11.56
CA LEU A 397 -22.07 -8.59 12.66
C LEU A 397 -21.53 -7.25 12.16
N GLY A 398 -20.94 -7.21 10.97
CA GLY A 398 -20.47 -5.98 10.37
C GLY A 398 -21.60 -5.00 10.04
N VAL A 399 -22.73 -5.48 9.52
CA VAL A 399 -23.92 -4.65 9.28
C VAL A 399 -24.48 -4.13 10.61
N GLN A 400 -24.61 -5.00 11.62
CA GLN A 400 -25.10 -4.61 12.95
C GLN A 400 -24.21 -3.55 13.60
N ARG A 401 -22.88 -3.72 13.58
CA ARG A 401 -21.91 -2.74 14.11
C ARG A 401 -21.99 -1.41 13.39
N PHE A 402 -22.19 -1.44 12.08
CA PHE A 402 -22.35 -0.22 11.29
C PHE A 402 -23.63 0.53 11.67
N LEU A 403 -24.77 -0.16 11.75
CA LEU A 403 -26.05 0.45 12.08
C LEU A 403 -26.10 0.96 13.52
N ALA A 404 -25.45 0.26 14.45
CA ALA A 404 -25.35 0.66 15.86
C ALA A 404 -24.24 1.70 16.12
N LEU A 405 -23.47 2.11 15.12
CA LEU A 405 -22.31 3.01 15.27
C LEU A 405 -21.43 2.60 16.46
N GLU A 406 -20.96 1.34 16.49
CA GLU A 406 -20.22 0.79 17.65
C GLU A 406 -19.02 1.69 18.01
N LYS A 407 -18.98 2.25 19.24
CA LYS A 407 -17.98 3.20 19.77
C LYS A 407 -17.80 4.42 18.85
N PRO A 408 -18.83 5.28 18.71
CA PRO A 408 -18.81 6.44 17.82
C PRO A 408 -17.79 7.51 18.25
N GLU A 409 -17.35 7.48 19.52
CA GLU A 409 -16.27 8.32 20.06
C GLU A 409 -14.88 7.95 19.52
N ASP A 410 -14.65 6.67 19.19
CA ASP A 410 -13.38 6.14 18.71
C ASP A 410 -13.37 5.97 17.17
N ASN A 411 -14.56 5.82 16.55
CA ASN A 411 -14.69 5.44 15.14
C ASN A 411 -15.55 6.42 14.36
N VAL A 412 -15.16 6.64 13.11
CA VAL A 412 -15.98 7.34 12.12
C VAL A 412 -16.65 6.35 11.19
N TYR A 413 -17.92 6.59 10.83
CA TYR A 413 -18.75 5.76 9.97
C TYR A 413 -19.18 6.54 8.73
N TRP A 414 -19.15 5.89 7.57
CA TRP A 414 -19.62 6.51 6.33
C TRP A 414 -20.10 5.51 5.30
N LEU A 415 -20.88 6.02 4.36
CA LEU A 415 -21.29 5.36 3.15
C LEU A 415 -20.50 5.95 1.98
N GLU A 416 -20.07 5.11 1.04
CA GLU A 416 -19.45 5.56 -0.19
C GLU A 416 -19.90 4.75 -1.41
N ARG A 417 -19.98 5.42 -2.57
CA ARG A 417 -20.12 4.74 -3.85
C ARG A 417 -18.75 4.43 -4.41
N THR A 418 -18.56 3.18 -4.83
CA THR A 418 -17.30 2.66 -5.35
C THR A 418 -17.48 1.95 -6.69
N GLY A 419 -16.37 1.47 -7.28
CA GLY A 419 -16.37 0.82 -8.58
C GLY A 419 -16.31 1.81 -9.76
N ARG A 420 -15.96 1.30 -10.95
CA ARG A 420 -15.80 2.16 -12.16
C ARG A 420 -17.06 2.95 -12.53
N ARG A 421 -18.24 2.40 -12.27
CA ARG A 421 -19.53 3.02 -12.58
C ARG A 421 -20.18 3.67 -11.36
N GLN A 422 -19.52 3.72 -10.20
CA GLN A 422 -20.06 4.26 -8.93
C GLN A 422 -21.39 3.58 -8.50
N THR A 423 -21.55 2.29 -8.79
CA THR A 423 -22.77 1.53 -8.53
C THR A 423 -22.70 0.66 -7.27
N VAL A 424 -21.52 0.48 -6.71
CA VAL A 424 -21.33 -0.35 -5.52
C VAL A 424 -21.40 0.55 -4.28
N VAL A 425 -22.35 0.27 -3.39
CA VAL A 425 -22.45 0.94 -2.09
C VAL A 425 -21.59 0.21 -1.08
N ALA A 426 -20.73 0.93 -0.37
CA ALA A 426 -19.87 0.41 0.69
C ALA A 426 -20.20 1.04 2.04
N LEU A 427 -20.30 0.19 3.06
CA LEU A 427 -20.33 0.52 4.49
C LEU A 427 -18.90 0.54 4.98
N ARG A 428 -18.48 1.65 5.55
CA ARG A 428 -17.12 1.87 6.03
C ARG A 428 -17.10 2.35 7.46
N SER A 429 -16.13 1.90 8.22
CA SER A 429 -15.70 2.63 9.41
C SER A 429 -14.18 2.64 9.52
N ALA A 430 -13.66 3.57 10.28
CA ALA A 430 -12.24 3.65 10.59
C ALA A 430 -12.04 4.24 11.98
N PRO A 431 -10.96 3.86 12.69
CA PRO A 431 -10.59 4.56 13.92
C PRO A 431 -10.21 6.02 13.61
N ILE A 432 -10.69 6.94 14.44
CA ILE A 432 -10.37 8.36 14.36
C ILE A 432 -8.87 8.54 14.65
N ASP A 433 -8.39 7.91 15.74
CA ASP A 433 -6.97 7.84 16.08
C ASP A 433 -6.44 6.42 15.89
N ILE A 434 -5.49 6.28 14.96
CA ILE A 434 -4.85 4.99 14.66
C ILE A 434 -3.69 4.66 15.62
N ALA A 435 -3.17 5.64 16.36
CA ALA A 435 -1.98 5.49 17.18
C ALA A 435 -2.08 4.37 18.24
N PRO A 436 -3.18 4.21 19.01
CA PRO A 436 -3.32 3.10 19.96
C PRO A 436 -3.25 1.73 19.30
N HIS A 437 -3.88 1.58 18.12
CA HIS A 437 -3.89 0.33 17.36
C HIS A 437 -2.50 -0.04 16.83
N LEU A 438 -1.77 0.95 16.25
CA LEU A 438 -0.41 0.72 15.77
C LEU A 438 0.55 0.41 16.92
N ARG A 439 0.41 1.11 18.04
CA ARG A 439 1.20 0.83 19.24
C ARG A 439 1.00 -0.61 19.70
N GLN A 440 -0.24 -1.04 19.90
CA GLN A 440 -0.56 -2.40 20.32
C GLN A 440 -0.07 -3.45 19.30
N ALA A 441 -0.26 -3.18 18.01
CA ALA A 441 0.05 -4.12 16.94
C ALA A 441 1.55 -4.29 16.69
N LEU A 442 2.35 -3.24 16.89
CA LEU A 442 3.76 -3.19 16.48
C LEU A 442 4.71 -2.92 17.65
N LEU A 443 4.44 -1.88 18.48
CA LEU A 443 5.42 -1.37 19.46
C LEU A 443 5.39 -2.14 20.77
N ASP A 444 4.21 -2.61 21.22
CA ASP A 444 4.06 -3.34 22.47
C ASP A 444 4.50 -4.83 22.37
N ARG A 445 4.95 -5.28 21.20
CA ARG A 445 5.36 -6.66 20.91
C ARG A 445 6.76 -7.04 21.40
N GLN A 446 7.51 -6.11 21.95
CA GLN A 446 8.87 -6.33 22.45
C GLN A 446 9.82 -6.98 21.41
N THR A 447 9.64 -6.65 20.14
CA THR A 447 10.52 -7.02 19.03
C THR A 447 11.02 -5.76 18.33
N SER A 448 12.07 -5.87 17.55
CA SER A 448 12.56 -4.75 16.73
C SER A 448 11.55 -4.40 15.64
N VAL A 449 11.10 -3.17 15.61
CA VAL A 449 10.30 -2.60 14.53
C VAL A 449 11.00 -1.34 14.01
N VAL A 450 11.48 -1.40 12.77
CA VAL A 450 12.17 -0.28 12.11
C VAL A 450 11.22 0.39 11.13
N PHE A 451 10.88 1.64 11.40
CA PHE A 451 10.13 2.49 10.47
C PHE A 451 11.12 3.32 9.67
N THR A 452 11.12 3.19 8.36
CA THR A 452 12.00 3.97 7.50
C THR A 452 11.30 4.51 6.27
N SER A 453 11.65 5.71 5.87
CA SER A 453 11.21 6.36 4.65
C SER A 453 12.18 7.47 4.25
N ALA A 454 12.02 8.00 3.04
CA ALA A 454 12.72 9.22 2.62
C ALA A 454 12.11 10.48 3.23
N THR A 455 10.86 10.39 3.72
CA THR A 455 10.08 11.54 4.20
C THR A 455 9.20 11.09 5.37
N LEU A 456 9.59 11.40 6.60
CA LEU A 456 8.83 11.19 7.85
C LEU A 456 8.75 12.48 8.67
N ALA A 457 9.85 13.25 8.66
CA ALA A 457 9.96 14.49 9.41
C ALA A 457 9.29 15.68 8.71
N VAL A 458 8.82 16.62 9.48
CA VAL A 458 8.41 17.95 9.03
C VAL A 458 9.43 18.95 9.54
N ALA A 459 10.20 19.58 8.63
CA ALA A 459 11.30 20.47 8.99
C ALA A 459 12.27 19.86 10.05
N ASP A 460 12.67 18.59 9.80
CA ASP A 460 13.54 17.78 10.67
C ASP A 460 12.92 17.35 12.02
N ASP A 461 11.65 17.66 12.28
CA ASP A 461 10.92 17.18 13.45
C ASP A 461 10.14 15.89 13.13
N LEU A 462 10.51 14.79 13.79
CA LEU A 462 9.84 13.49 13.68
C LEU A 462 8.64 13.34 14.65
N LYS A 463 8.40 14.29 15.56
CA LYS A 463 7.31 14.18 16.55
C LYS A 463 5.94 13.95 15.93
N PRO A 464 5.54 14.61 14.82
CA PRO A 464 4.23 14.35 14.21
C PRO A 464 4.08 12.88 13.79
N PHE A 465 5.10 12.29 13.18
CA PHE A 465 5.07 10.89 12.80
C PHE A 465 5.09 9.95 14.02
N LEU A 466 5.95 10.20 15.00
CA LEU A 466 6.03 9.42 16.24
C LEU A 466 4.70 9.41 17.01
N THR A 467 4.02 10.54 17.09
CA THR A 467 2.68 10.64 17.69
C THR A 467 1.68 9.80 16.92
N ARG A 468 1.70 9.88 15.60
CA ARG A 468 0.75 9.18 14.72
C ARG A 468 0.89 7.64 14.75
N ILE A 469 2.09 7.13 15.04
CA ILE A 469 2.31 5.67 15.23
C ILE A 469 2.16 5.21 16.68
N GLY A 470 1.83 6.11 17.61
CA GLY A 470 1.70 5.80 19.04
C GLY A 470 3.01 5.57 19.77
N GLY A 471 4.14 6.02 19.19
CA GLY A 471 5.50 5.81 19.70
C GLY A 471 6.26 7.09 20.06
N PRO A 472 5.74 8.00 20.94
CA PRO A 472 6.39 9.30 21.20
C PRO A 472 7.78 9.20 21.84
N ARG A 473 8.14 8.04 22.39
CA ARG A 473 9.44 7.75 23.02
C ARG A 473 10.35 6.85 22.18
N VAL A 474 9.93 6.47 20.99
CA VAL A 474 10.74 5.65 20.10
C VAL A 474 11.97 6.43 19.66
N ARG A 475 13.13 5.76 19.64
CA ARG A 475 14.38 6.34 19.12
C ARG A 475 14.17 6.77 17.67
N ALA A 476 14.53 8.01 17.36
CA ALA A 476 14.29 8.58 16.05
C ALA A 476 15.51 9.35 15.53
N GLU A 477 15.85 9.16 14.26
CA GLU A 477 16.99 9.82 13.61
C GLU A 477 16.63 10.30 12.21
N VAL A 478 17.20 11.44 11.79
CA VAL A 478 17.08 12.01 10.43
C VAL A 478 18.45 12.06 9.79
N GLN A 479 18.54 11.54 8.56
CA GLN A 479 19.72 11.67 7.72
C GLN A 479 19.32 12.27 6.36
N HIS A 480 19.94 13.40 6.01
CA HIS A 480 19.65 14.07 4.76
C HIS A 480 20.24 13.33 3.56
N SER A 481 19.73 13.66 2.38
CA SER A 481 20.25 13.15 1.11
C SER A 481 21.72 13.56 0.91
N PRO A 482 22.56 12.68 0.33
CA PRO A 482 23.95 13.00 0.01
C PRO A 482 24.11 13.87 -1.26
N PHE A 483 23.02 14.23 -1.92
CA PHE A 483 23.09 14.95 -3.20
C PHE A 483 23.32 16.44 -3.06
N ASP A 484 24.12 17.02 -3.96
CA ASP A 484 24.32 18.46 -4.07
C ASP A 484 23.16 19.14 -4.79
N TYR A 485 22.09 19.42 -4.06
CA TYR A 485 20.92 20.10 -4.61
C TYR A 485 21.20 21.55 -5.04
N ALA A 486 22.18 22.21 -4.39
CA ALA A 486 22.53 23.58 -4.75
C ALA A 486 23.06 23.68 -6.19
N ARG A 487 23.80 22.65 -6.61
CA ARG A 487 24.34 22.55 -7.97
C ARG A 487 23.34 21.92 -8.94
N ASN A 488 22.57 20.93 -8.51
CA ASN A 488 21.84 20.03 -9.40
C ASN A 488 20.35 20.38 -9.53
N MET A 489 19.82 21.31 -8.70
CA MET A 489 18.41 21.66 -8.71
C MET A 489 18.19 23.16 -8.82
N ARG A 490 17.24 23.57 -9.67
CA ARG A 490 16.70 24.92 -9.71
C ARG A 490 15.25 24.93 -9.30
N VAL A 491 14.85 25.94 -8.53
CA VAL A 491 13.47 26.06 -8.02
C VAL A 491 12.87 27.39 -8.50
N PHE A 492 11.70 27.31 -9.12
CA PHE A 492 10.96 28.46 -9.63
C PHE A 492 9.57 28.53 -8.97
N LEU A 493 9.19 29.72 -8.51
CA LEU A 493 7.91 29.97 -7.83
C LEU A 493 7.10 30.99 -8.63
N ALA A 494 5.93 30.58 -9.12
CA ALA A 494 5.00 31.51 -9.76
C ALA A 494 4.30 32.38 -8.72
N THR A 495 4.16 33.69 -9.00
CA THR A 495 3.58 34.67 -8.07
C THR A 495 2.22 35.21 -8.50
N ASP A 496 1.81 34.93 -9.74
CA ASP A 496 0.63 35.49 -10.41
C ASP A 496 -0.49 34.48 -10.71
N VAL A 497 -0.35 33.24 -10.24
CA VAL A 497 -1.44 32.27 -10.36
C VAL A 497 -2.55 32.62 -9.38
N PRO A 498 -3.79 32.85 -9.84
CA PRO A 498 -4.91 33.21 -8.97
C PRO A 498 -5.18 32.11 -7.92
N LEU A 499 -5.73 32.53 -6.78
CA LEU A 499 -6.17 31.58 -5.74
C LEU A 499 -7.34 30.73 -6.28
N PRO A 500 -7.48 29.48 -5.83
CA PRO A 500 -8.55 28.60 -6.28
C PRO A 500 -9.90 28.94 -5.62
N THR A 501 -10.41 30.15 -5.86
CA THR A 501 -11.74 30.58 -5.45
C THR A 501 -12.75 30.23 -6.54
N ARG A 502 -14.06 30.16 -6.18
CA ARG A 502 -15.11 29.86 -7.17
C ARG A 502 -15.12 30.85 -8.34
N ASP A 503 -14.91 32.13 -8.04
CA ASP A 503 -15.00 33.23 -9.02
C ASP A 503 -13.79 33.25 -9.95
N GLU A 504 -12.62 32.83 -9.47
CA GLU A 504 -11.37 32.85 -10.24
C GLU A 504 -10.95 31.48 -10.78
N ALA A 505 -11.74 30.45 -10.57
CA ALA A 505 -11.37 29.05 -10.90
C ALA A 505 -10.97 28.88 -12.39
N ARG A 506 -11.75 29.47 -13.31
CA ARG A 506 -11.46 29.40 -14.75
C ARG A 506 -10.18 30.15 -15.10
N LEU A 507 -10.03 31.37 -14.63
CA LEU A 507 -8.83 32.19 -14.85
C LEU A 507 -7.58 31.47 -14.29
N ALA A 508 -7.71 30.85 -13.12
CA ALA A 508 -6.62 30.09 -12.52
C ALA A 508 -6.17 28.93 -13.39
N LEU A 509 -7.09 28.19 -14.04
CA LEU A 509 -6.76 27.09 -14.95
C LEU A 509 -6.11 27.58 -16.24
N ASP A 510 -6.59 28.69 -16.81
CA ASP A 510 -5.98 29.29 -18.01
C ASP A 510 -4.54 29.77 -17.72
N VAL A 511 -4.31 30.40 -16.55
CA VAL A 511 -2.97 30.83 -16.11
C VAL A 511 -2.07 29.63 -15.84
N LEU A 512 -2.58 28.55 -15.23
CA LEU A 512 -1.83 27.31 -15.04
C LEU A 512 -1.40 26.70 -16.37
N ALA A 513 -2.33 26.60 -17.33
CA ALA A 513 -2.06 26.06 -18.66
C ALA A 513 -0.95 26.86 -19.37
N ASP A 514 -1.02 28.19 -19.33
CA ASP A 514 -0.02 29.09 -19.91
C ASP A 514 1.37 28.95 -19.28
N HIS A 515 1.44 28.83 -17.93
CA HIS A 515 2.71 28.59 -17.27
C HIS A 515 3.27 27.20 -17.56
N ILE A 516 2.43 26.16 -17.57
CA ILE A 516 2.85 24.78 -17.88
C ILE A 516 3.40 24.71 -19.29
N ASP A 517 2.70 25.26 -20.28
CA ASP A 517 3.18 25.32 -21.67
C ASP A 517 4.51 26.06 -21.77
N PHE A 518 4.61 27.23 -21.14
CA PHE A 518 5.85 28.01 -21.12
C PHE A 518 7.03 27.23 -20.54
N CYS A 519 6.85 26.59 -19.36
CA CYS A 519 7.92 25.86 -18.67
C CYS A 519 8.35 24.61 -19.42
N THR A 520 7.39 23.87 -19.97
CA THR A 520 7.66 22.62 -20.69
C THR A 520 8.41 22.88 -22.01
N ARG A 521 8.09 23.94 -22.73
CA ARG A 521 8.84 24.31 -23.96
C ARG A 521 10.31 24.68 -23.73
N ARG A 522 10.67 25.06 -22.49
CA ARG A 522 12.04 25.44 -22.11
C ARG A 522 12.84 24.34 -21.46
N THR A 523 12.27 23.16 -21.35
CA THR A 523 12.92 21.98 -20.77
C THR A 523 13.03 20.90 -21.83
N THR A 524 14.24 20.41 -22.08
CA THR A 524 14.51 19.42 -23.15
C THR A 524 14.16 17.99 -22.74
N GLY A 525 14.27 17.64 -21.46
CA GLY A 525 13.95 16.31 -20.96
C GLY A 525 12.48 16.14 -20.58
N GLY A 526 12.15 14.98 -19.99
CA GLY A 526 10.80 14.66 -19.56
C GLY A 526 10.31 15.55 -18.41
N THR A 527 9.01 15.81 -18.42
CA THR A 527 8.32 16.63 -17.43
C THR A 527 7.19 15.86 -16.78
N LEU A 528 7.15 15.88 -15.44
CA LEU A 528 6.02 15.40 -14.63
C LEU A 528 5.25 16.59 -14.07
N VAL A 529 3.96 16.69 -14.38
CA VAL A 529 3.07 17.73 -13.85
C VAL A 529 2.11 17.10 -12.85
N LEU A 530 2.20 17.55 -11.59
CA LEU A 530 1.45 17.00 -10.47
C LEU A 530 0.25 17.90 -10.12
N PHE A 531 -0.93 17.31 -10.21
CA PHE A 531 -2.21 17.93 -9.88
C PHE A 531 -2.76 17.39 -8.56
N THR A 532 -3.55 18.21 -7.88
CA THR A 532 -4.31 17.82 -6.68
C THR A 532 -5.79 17.51 -7.00
N SER A 533 -6.23 17.82 -8.23
CA SER A 533 -7.60 17.62 -8.71
C SER A 533 -7.57 16.95 -10.07
N TYR A 534 -8.35 15.86 -10.22
CA TYR A 534 -8.51 15.18 -11.50
C TYR A 534 -9.25 16.05 -12.51
N ALA A 535 -10.26 16.83 -12.06
CA ALA A 535 -11.01 17.74 -12.94
C ALA A 535 -10.12 18.88 -13.48
N ASP A 536 -9.28 19.48 -12.63
CA ASP A 536 -8.33 20.52 -13.04
C ASP A 536 -7.31 19.95 -14.03
N MET A 537 -6.81 18.75 -13.78
CA MET A 537 -5.88 18.04 -14.66
C MET A 537 -6.47 17.84 -16.06
N GLN A 538 -7.70 17.34 -16.15
CA GLN A 538 -8.39 17.14 -17.42
C GLN A 538 -8.59 18.45 -18.17
N ARG A 539 -9.05 19.49 -17.47
CA ARG A 539 -9.30 20.79 -18.09
C ARG A 539 -8.02 21.45 -18.61
N VAL A 540 -6.93 21.40 -17.83
CA VAL A 540 -5.63 21.92 -18.29
C VAL A 540 -5.08 21.09 -19.43
N ALA A 541 -5.27 19.76 -19.41
CA ALA A 541 -4.85 18.88 -20.51
C ALA A 541 -5.52 19.26 -21.83
N GLU A 542 -6.84 19.52 -21.83
CA GLU A 542 -7.56 20.00 -23.02
C GLU A 542 -6.96 21.29 -23.62
N LEU A 543 -6.46 22.19 -22.76
CA LEU A 543 -5.89 23.46 -23.18
C LEU A 543 -4.47 23.32 -23.78
N VAL A 544 -3.65 22.39 -23.25
CA VAL A 544 -2.22 22.29 -23.65
C VAL A 544 -1.93 21.16 -24.66
N GLU A 545 -2.77 20.13 -24.73
CA GLU A 545 -2.55 18.99 -25.65
C GLU A 545 -2.37 19.40 -27.13
N PRO A 546 -3.16 20.33 -27.68
CA PRO A 546 -2.97 20.79 -29.07
C PRO A 546 -1.56 21.33 -29.32
N THR A 547 -0.98 22.01 -28.34
CA THR A 547 0.38 22.55 -28.42
C THR A 547 1.43 21.45 -28.48
N TYR A 548 1.32 20.42 -27.60
CA TYR A 548 2.28 19.32 -27.61
C TYR A 548 2.16 18.47 -28.87
N ARG A 549 0.95 18.26 -29.38
CA ARG A 549 0.70 17.57 -30.64
C ARG A 549 1.34 18.32 -31.82
N GLY A 550 1.19 19.64 -31.86
CA GLY A 550 1.82 20.50 -32.91
C GLY A 550 3.34 20.50 -32.80
N ALA A 551 3.90 20.35 -31.62
CA ALA A 551 5.35 20.29 -31.39
C ALA A 551 5.93 18.86 -31.50
N HIS A 552 5.14 17.85 -31.84
CA HIS A 552 5.51 16.42 -31.83
C HIS A 552 6.12 15.95 -30.50
N ARG A 553 5.70 16.54 -29.36
CA ARG A 553 6.15 16.19 -28.03
C ARG A 553 5.20 15.16 -27.42
N PRO A 554 5.68 13.99 -26.99
CA PRO A 554 4.82 12.97 -26.40
C PRO A 554 4.09 13.50 -25.15
N PHE A 555 2.77 13.32 -25.13
CA PHE A 555 1.92 13.74 -24.04
C PHE A 555 1.17 12.54 -23.46
N PHE A 556 1.26 12.37 -22.15
CA PHE A 556 0.66 11.27 -21.40
C PHE A 556 -0.25 11.84 -20.32
N LEU A 557 -1.48 11.34 -20.28
CA LEU A 557 -2.49 11.78 -19.32
C LEU A 557 -2.99 10.60 -18.50
N GLN A 558 -3.01 10.76 -17.19
CA GLN A 558 -3.61 9.78 -16.30
C GLN A 558 -5.13 9.71 -16.54
N GLY A 559 -5.60 8.56 -17.04
CA GLY A 559 -7.04 8.26 -17.20
C GLY A 559 -7.59 7.41 -16.06
N PRO A 560 -8.93 7.24 -15.98
CA PRO A 560 -9.57 6.32 -15.05
C PRO A 560 -9.07 4.89 -15.29
N GLY A 561 -8.43 4.27 -14.29
CA GLY A 561 -7.88 2.92 -14.39
C GLY A 561 -6.60 2.79 -15.23
N ALA A 562 -5.95 3.89 -15.58
CA ALA A 562 -4.66 3.87 -16.25
C ALA A 562 -3.59 3.20 -15.37
N ASN A 563 -2.78 2.33 -15.98
CA ASN A 563 -1.66 1.71 -15.29
C ASN A 563 -0.53 2.73 -15.11
N ARG A 564 -0.30 3.16 -13.87
CA ARG A 564 0.74 4.12 -13.50
C ARG A 564 2.13 3.68 -13.95
N THR A 565 2.46 2.41 -13.78
CA THR A 565 3.77 1.84 -14.15
C THR A 565 3.98 1.93 -15.67
N GLU A 566 2.92 1.70 -16.44
CA GLU A 566 2.96 1.81 -17.90
C GLU A 566 3.18 3.26 -18.36
N LEU A 567 2.46 4.22 -17.76
CA LEU A 567 2.67 5.65 -18.07
C LEU A 567 4.08 6.12 -17.72
N ALA A 568 4.64 5.65 -16.60
CA ALA A 568 6.01 5.94 -16.20
C ALA A 568 7.03 5.32 -17.17
N ARG A 569 6.76 4.10 -17.68
CA ARG A 569 7.58 3.45 -18.71
C ARG A 569 7.55 4.24 -20.01
N GLN A 570 6.37 4.65 -20.47
CA GLN A 570 6.20 5.46 -21.68
C GLN A 570 6.93 6.81 -21.58
N LEU A 571 6.83 7.51 -20.43
CA LEU A 571 7.58 8.74 -20.21
C LEU A 571 9.09 8.52 -20.31
N ARG A 572 9.59 7.43 -19.73
CA ARG A 572 11.01 7.06 -19.76
C ARG A 572 11.49 6.77 -21.18
N GLU A 573 10.72 6.01 -21.93
CA GLU A 573 11.06 5.64 -23.31
C GLU A 573 11.02 6.84 -24.26
N ALA A 574 10.10 7.76 -24.04
CA ALA A 574 10.01 9.00 -24.81
C ALA A 574 11.16 9.97 -24.51
N GLY A 575 11.74 9.95 -23.31
CA GLY A 575 12.87 10.79 -22.91
C GLY A 575 12.55 12.28 -22.75
N ASN A 576 11.63 12.83 -23.54
CA ASN A 576 11.24 14.25 -23.55
C ASN A 576 9.73 14.47 -23.40
N GLY A 577 8.99 13.45 -23.00
CA GLY A 577 7.53 13.51 -22.87
C GLY A 577 7.04 14.41 -21.73
N VAL A 578 5.75 14.72 -21.74
CA VAL A 578 5.05 15.42 -20.65
C VAL A 578 3.99 14.49 -20.09
N LEU A 579 4.03 14.23 -18.78
CA LEU A 579 3.07 13.37 -18.10
C LEU A 579 2.28 14.17 -17.06
N PHE A 580 0.96 14.14 -17.17
CA PHE A 580 0.06 14.70 -16.18
C PHE A 580 -0.46 13.60 -15.26
N GLY A 581 -0.32 13.81 -13.93
CA GLY A 581 -0.77 12.88 -12.92
C GLY A 581 -1.32 13.54 -11.67
N THR A 582 -2.17 12.80 -10.95
CA THR A 582 -2.76 13.21 -9.67
C THR A 582 -2.11 12.47 -8.51
N GLU A 583 -2.79 12.32 -7.37
CA GLU A 583 -2.31 11.79 -6.11
C GLU A 583 -1.40 10.55 -6.21
N SER A 584 -1.76 9.58 -7.04
CA SER A 584 -0.97 8.36 -7.22
C SER A 584 0.42 8.61 -7.84
N PHE A 585 0.65 9.77 -8.43
CA PHE A 585 1.91 10.19 -9.02
C PHE A 585 2.79 11.02 -8.06
N TRP A 586 2.21 11.56 -6.99
CA TRP A 586 2.99 12.17 -5.91
C TRP A 586 3.87 11.15 -5.20
N THR A 587 3.39 9.90 -5.09
CA THR A 587 4.07 8.79 -4.44
C THR A 587 4.39 7.65 -5.43
N GLY A 588 5.59 7.05 -5.35
CA GLY A 588 5.86 5.74 -5.98
C GLY A 588 6.14 5.68 -7.49
N ILE A 589 6.57 6.77 -8.16
CA ILE A 589 7.13 6.69 -9.54
C ILE A 589 8.65 6.67 -9.50
N ASP A 590 9.23 5.81 -10.31
CA ASP A 590 10.66 5.73 -10.56
C ASP A 590 10.96 6.01 -12.04
N VAL A 591 11.36 7.25 -12.34
CA VAL A 591 11.86 7.68 -13.65
C VAL A 591 13.23 8.33 -13.45
N PRO A 592 14.33 7.58 -13.60
CA PRO A 592 15.66 8.09 -13.35
C PRO A 592 16.23 8.86 -14.53
N GLY A 593 17.20 9.73 -14.24
CA GLY A 593 18.02 10.43 -15.22
C GLY A 593 17.29 11.48 -16.04
N ASP A 594 17.79 11.76 -17.24
CA ASP A 594 17.29 12.81 -18.15
C ASP A 594 15.84 12.60 -18.59
N ALA A 595 15.31 11.38 -18.42
CA ALA A 595 13.90 11.08 -18.67
C ALA A 595 12.94 11.82 -17.74
N LEU A 596 13.41 12.41 -16.64
CA LEU A 596 12.66 13.32 -15.78
C LEU A 596 13.57 14.51 -15.36
N SER A 597 13.54 15.59 -16.12
CA SER A 597 14.31 16.80 -15.86
C SER A 597 13.50 17.95 -15.26
N GLN A 598 12.17 17.82 -15.20
CA GLN A 598 11.29 18.82 -14.61
C GLN A 598 10.13 18.20 -13.85
N VAL A 599 9.84 18.75 -12.67
CA VAL A 599 8.61 18.49 -11.92
C VAL A 599 7.87 19.82 -11.72
N ILE A 600 6.60 19.86 -12.12
CA ILE A 600 5.72 21.01 -11.95
C ILE A 600 4.65 20.66 -10.94
N LEU A 601 4.54 21.41 -9.85
CA LEU A 601 3.49 21.32 -8.86
C LEU A 601 2.45 22.41 -9.14
N THR A 602 1.25 22.01 -9.53
CA THR A 602 0.20 22.97 -9.90
C THR A 602 -0.47 23.62 -8.70
N ARG A 603 -0.56 22.89 -7.58
CA ARG A 603 -1.12 23.33 -6.31
C ARG A 603 -0.34 22.72 -5.15
N LEU A 604 -0.37 23.37 -3.98
CA LEU A 604 0.08 22.78 -2.72
C LEU A 604 -0.86 21.62 -2.35
N PRO A 605 -0.35 20.44 -1.96
CA PRO A 605 -1.12 19.21 -1.84
C PRO A 605 -1.90 19.11 -0.53
N PHE A 606 -2.76 20.08 -0.27
CA PHE A 606 -3.72 20.02 0.81
C PHE A 606 -4.82 19.01 0.50
N GLN A 607 -5.13 18.14 1.44
CA GLN A 607 -6.24 17.19 1.32
C GLN A 607 -7.58 17.92 1.28
N VAL A 608 -8.56 17.30 0.62
CA VAL A 608 -9.94 17.84 0.58
C VAL A 608 -10.60 17.58 1.93
N PRO A 609 -11.08 18.61 2.63
CA PRO A 609 -11.57 18.49 4.02
C PRO A 609 -12.88 17.71 4.17
N THR A 610 -13.51 17.29 3.07
CA THR A 610 -14.83 16.62 3.07
C THR A 610 -14.77 15.10 3.22
N HIS A 611 -13.60 14.51 3.34
CA HIS A 611 -13.51 13.06 3.60
C HIS A 611 -13.86 12.75 5.06
N PRO A 612 -14.77 11.80 5.35
CA PRO A 612 -15.27 11.55 6.71
C PRO A 612 -14.20 11.31 7.78
N VAL A 613 -13.11 10.64 7.43
CA VAL A 613 -11.98 10.40 8.36
C VAL A 613 -11.28 11.70 8.70
N LEU A 614 -11.04 12.57 7.71
CA LEU A 614 -10.39 13.85 7.93
C LEU A 614 -11.26 14.79 8.74
N GLU A 615 -12.57 14.81 8.45
CA GLU A 615 -13.57 15.56 9.20
C GLU A 615 -13.59 15.11 10.68
N ALA A 616 -13.65 13.81 10.95
CA ALA A 616 -13.67 13.27 12.31
C ALA A 616 -12.37 13.56 13.07
N ARG A 617 -11.21 13.46 12.43
CA ARG A 617 -9.93 13.85 13.02
C ARG A 617 -9.86 15.34 13.34
N THR A 618 -10.39 16.18 12.45
CA THR A 618 -10.52 17.63 12.68
C THR A 618 -11.33 17.91 13.93
N GLU A 619 -12.53 17.36 14.03
CA GLU A 619 -13.40 17.50 15.22
C GLU A 619 -12.72 16.97 16.50
N HIS A 620 -12.04 15.85 16.42
CA HIS A 620 -11.32 15.27 17.57
C HIS A 620 -10.19 16.18 18.05
N ILE A 621 -9.45 16.82 17.13
CA ILE A 621 -8.39 17.78 17.48
C ILE A 621 -9.00 19.05 18.10
N GLU A 622 -10.08 19.58 17.51
CA GLU A 622 -10.77 20.76 18.03
C GLU A 622 -11.36 20.53 19.43
N ALA A 623 -11.94 19.34 19.68
CA ALA A 623 -12.50 18.97 20.98
C ALA A 623 -11.47 19.00 22.13
N ARG A 624 -10.20 18.75 21.82
CA ARG A 624 -9.10 18.85 22.80
C ARG A 624 -8.39 20.23 22.81
N GLY A 625 -8.94 21.22 22.09
CA GLY A 625 -8.40 22.59 22.00
C GLY A 625 -7.18 22.73 21.08
N GLY A 626 -6.92 21.74 20.24
CA GLY A 626 -5.83 21.75 19.25
C GLY A 626 -6.17 22.50 17.98
N SER A 627 -5.20 22.63 17.08
CA SER A 627 -5.35 23.26 15.77
C SER A 627 -5.28 22.21 14.66
N PRO A 628 -6.42 21.82 14.04
CA PRO A 628 -6.43 20.82 12.96
C PRO A 628 -5.52 21.19 11.78
N PHE A 629 -5.44 22.49 11.48
CA PHE A 629 -4.57 22.96 10.42
C PHE A 629 -3.08 22.66 10.73
N ASN A 630 -2.62 22.97 11.95
CA ASN A 630 -1.22 22.82 12.33
C ASN A 630 -0.85 21.39 12.71
N GLU A 631 -1.78 20.60 13.24
CA GLU A 631 -1.51 19.24 13.74
C GLU A 631 -1.76 18.14 12.70
N LEU A 632 -2.61 18.40 11.70
CA LEU A 632 -3.04 17.41 10.72
C LEU A 632 -2.79 17.88 9.29
N THR A 633 -3.51 18.95 8.86
CA THR A 633 -3.59 19.32 7.45
C THR A 633 -2.25 19.80 6.88
N LEU A 634 -1.55 20.65 7.62
CA LEU A 634 -0.28 21.22 7.16
C LEU A 634 0.88 20.20 7.19
N PRO A 635 1.07 19.38 8.24
CA PRO A 635 2.07 18.31 8.23
C PRO A 635 1.89 17.29 7.10
N GLU A 636 0.67 16.87 6.82
CA GLU A 636 0.37 15.93 5.73
C GLU A 636 0.66 16.57 4.35
N ALA A 637 0.27 17.83 4.17
CA ALA A 637 0.59 18.56 2.94
C ALA A 637 2.11 18.74 2.74
N LEU A 638 2.87 19.02 3.81
CA LEU A 638 4.32 19.15 3.76
C LEU A 638 5.01 17.82 3.41
N MET A 639 4.55 16.71 3.99
CA MET A 639 5.06 15.37 3.64
C MET A 639 4.81 15.03 2.18
N THR A 640 3.59 15.21 1.69
CA THR A 640 3.24 14.97 0.28
C THR A 640 4.03 15.88 -0.66
N PHE A 641 4.21 17.13 -0.29
CA PHE A 641 5.04 18.08 -1.05
C PHE A 641 6.49 17.60 -1.16
N ARG A 642 7.12 17.18 -0.04
CA ARG A 642 8.49 16.61 -0.03
C ARG A 642 8.62 15.37 -0.92
N GLN A 643 7.60 14.52 -0.94
CA GLN A 643 7.57 13.35 -1.81
C GLN A 643 7.54 13.74 -3.29
N GLY A 644 6.72 14.71 -3.66
CA GLY A 644 6.61 15.21 -5.04
C GLY A 644 7.93 15.78 -5.54
N ILE A 645 8.58 16.64 -4.78
CA ILE A 645 9.88 17.24 -5.16
C ILE A 645 11.02 16.23 -5.14
N GLY A 646 10.98 15.23 -4.24
CA GLY A 646 11.98 14.18 -4.11
C GLY A 646 12.05 13.22 -5.32
N ARG A 647 11.18 13.39 -6.33
CA ARG A 647 11.19 12.57 -7.56
C ARG A 647 12.27 13.00 -8.53
N LEU A 648 12.73 14.24 -8.47
CA LEU A 648 13.57 14.83 -9.50
C LEU A 648 15.03 14.37 -9.44
N ILE A 649 15.67 14.39 -8.25
CA ILE A 649 17.09 14.06 -8.09
C ILE A 649 17.21 12.70 -7.38
N ARG A 650 17.80 11.71 -8.06
CA ARG A 650 17.98 10.33 -7.59
C ARG A 650 19.41 9.85 -7.61
N SER A 651 20.25 10.53 -8.36
CA SER A 651 21.68 10.30 -8.45
C SER A 651 22.47 11.61 -8.36
N GLN A 652 23.76 11.53 -8.13
CA GLN A 652 24.64 12.70 -8.11
C GLN A 652 24.74 13.40 -9.48
N ARG A 653 24.39 12.71 -10.55
CA ARG A 653 24.47 13.25 -11.94
C ARG A 653 23.17 13.89 -12.40
N ASP A 654 22.05 13.57 -11.74
CA ASP A 654 20.74 14.12 -12.14
C ASP A 654 20.72 15.62 -11.94
N ARG A 655 20.14 16.32 -12.89
CA ARG A 655 19.89 17.76 -12.84
C ARG A 655 18.45 18.03 -13.22
N GLY A 656 17.85 19.03 -12.59
CA GLY A 656 16.49 19.33 -12.96
C GLY A 656 15.89 20.57 -12.30
N VAL A 657 14.64 20.81 -12.68
CA VAL A 657 13.88 22.00 -12.32
C VAL A 657 12.63 21.61 -11.55
N ILE A 658 12.40 22.25 -10.42
CA ILE A 658 11.12 22.25 -9.70
C ILE A 658 10.42 23.57 -10.03
N THR A 659 9.18 23.48 -10.50
CA THR A 659 8.34 24.67 -10.71
C THR A 659 7.09 24.54 -9.85
N ILE A 660 6.80 25.54 -9.01
CA ILE A 660 5.63 25.58 -8.14
C ILE A 660 4.71 26.70 -8.61
N LEU A 661 3.53 26.31 -9.09
CA LEU A 661 2.53 27.20 -9.69
C LEU A 661 1.42 27.60 -8.69
N ASP A 662 1.72 27.60 -7.40
CA ASP A 662 0.77 27.99 -6.37
C ASP A 662 1.28 29.22 -5.61
N SER A 663 0.64 30.36 -5.85
CA SER A 663 1.05 31.65 -5.25
C SER A 663 0.93 31.68 -3.72
N ARG A 664 0.16 30.74 -3.10
CA ARG A 664 0.05 30.61 -1.64
C ARG A 664 1.38 30.36 -0.96
N ILE A 665 2.36 29.71 -1.66
CA ILE A 665 3.68 29.46 -1.11
C ILE A 665 4.45 30.75 -0.78
N VAL A 666 4.16 31.84 -1.49
CA VAL A 666 4.79 33.16 -1.25
C VAL A 666 3.88 34.15 -0.53
N GLN A 667 2.56 33.96 -0.61
CA GLN A 667 1.57 34.90 -0.07
C GLN A 667 1.10 34.55 1.34
N LYS A 668 1.07 33.25 1.72
CA LYS A 668 0.52 32.80 3.00
C LYS A 668 1.63 32.53 4.03
N PRO A 669 1.38 32.78 5.33
CA PRO A 669 2.41 32.57 6.38
C PRO A 669 2.96 31.16 6.43
N TYR A 670 2.12 30.13 6.21
CA TYR A 670 2.52 28.73 6.16
C TYR A 670 3.41 28.38 4.95
N GLY A 671 3.44 29.21 3.91
CA GLY A 671 4.32 29.01 2.76
C GLY A 671 5.79 28.93 3.12
N ARG A 672 6.22 29.59 4.21
CA ARG A 672 7.59 29.47 4.72
C ARG A 672 7.95 28.05 5.11
N GLN A 673 7.01 27.26 5.61
CA GLN A 673 7.24 25.86 5.96
C GLN A 673 7.44 24.98 4.71
N PHE A 674 6.69 25.24 3.63
CA PHE A 674 6.93 24.59 2.34
C PHE A 674 8.29 24.95 1.75
N LEU A 675 8.70 26.22 1.85
CA LEU A 675 10.04 26.66 1.41
C LEU A 675 11.16 26.02 2.24
N ALA A 676 10.96 25.84 3.55
CA ALA A 676 11.90 25.15 4.42
C ALA A 676 12.03 23.64 4.10
N CYS A 677 11.01 23.04 3.50
CA CYS A 677 11.05 21.65 3.04
C CYS A 677 11.76 21.44 1.69
N LEU A 678 12.13 22.53 1.00
CA LEU A 678 12.90 22.42 -0.24
C LEU A 678 14.34 22.00 0.07
N PRO A 679 14.89 20.98 -0.61
CA PRO A 679 16.28 20.58 -0.43
C PRO A 679 17.27 21.63 -0.94
N GLN A 680 16.79 22.56 -1.76
CA GLN A 680 17.53 23.72 -2.25
C GLN A 680 16.84 25.01 -1.80
N PRO A 681 17.45 25.80 -0.89
CA PRO A 681 16.81 26.99 -0.35
C PRO A 681 16.75 28.16 -1.34
N ARG A 682 17.60 28.16 -2.37
CA ARG A 682 17.60 29.22 -3.38
C ARG A 682 16.46 28.98 -4.38
N HIS A 683 15.58 29.96 -4.53
CA HIS A 683 14.47 29.94 -5.47
C HIS A 683 14.32 31.26 -6.20
N VAL A 684 13.78 31.20 -7.41
CA VAL A 684 13.54 32.36 -8.28
C VAL A 684 12.02 32.56 -8.38
N ARG A 685 11.56 33.77 -8.08
CA ARG A 685 10.15 34.15 -8.25
C ARG A 685 9.93 34.65 -9.67
N PHE A 686 8.83 34.24 -10.28
CA PHE A 686 8.48 34.65 -11.63
C PHE A 686 6.98 34.87 -11.79
N ASN A 687 6.61 35.60 -12.83
CA ASN A 687 5.24 35.82 -13.30
C ASN A 687 5.23 35.86 -14.83
N ARG A 688 4.08 36.04 -15.45
CA ARG A 688 3.95 36.08 -16.90
C ARG A 688 4.74 37.23 -17.57
N VAL A 689 5.01 38.30 -16.85
CA VAL A 689 5.75 39.45 -17.39
C VAL A 689 7.25 39.19 -17.46
N ASN A 690 7.83 38.66 -16.35
CA ASN A 690 9.29 38.49 -16.22
C ASN A 690 9.81 37.07 -16.52
N ARG A 691 8.92 36.08 -16.71
CA ARG A 691 9.31 34.67 -16.84
C ARG A 691 10.31 34.41 -17.97
N ALA A 692 10.24 35.18 -19.07
CA ALA A 692 11.15 35.03 -20.20
C ALA A 692 12.61 35.35 -19.84
N GLU A 693 12.80 36.27 -18.89
CA GLU A 693 14.12 36.71 -18.44
C GLU A 693 14.70 35.84 -17.32
N VAL A 694 13.84 35.44 -16.38
CA VAL A 694 14.29 34.81 -15.14
C VAL A 694 14.26 33.28 -15.18
N PHE A 695 13.41 32.68 -16.02
CA PHE A 695 13.29 31.22 -16.11
C PHE A 695 14.41 30.66 -16.99
N GLN A 696 15.47 30.22 -16.33
CA GLN A 696 16.66 29.61 -16.95
C GLN A 696 16.81 28.18 -16.42
N PRO A 697 16.18 27.18 -17.04
CA PRO A 697 16.40 25.77 -16.70
C PRO A 697 17.83 25.35 -17.05
N PHE A 698 18.25 24.19 -16.58
CA PHE A 698 19.48 23.58 -17.08
C PHE A 698 19.32 23.25 -18.56
N ILE A 699 20.31 23.60 -19.36
CA ILE A 699 20.41 23.32 -20.78
C ILE A 699 21.02 21.94 -20.98
#